data_18e104e2e86cc215a5fa9b3eb9b319cf
#
_entry.id   18e104e2e86cc215a5fa9b3eb9b319cf
#
_cell.length_a   1.000
_cell.length_b   1.000
_cell.length_c   1.000
_cell.angle_alpha   90.00
_cell.angle_beta   90.00
_cell.angle_gamma   90.00
#
_symmetry.space_group_name_H-M   'P 1'
#
loop_
_entity.id
_entity.type
_entity.pdbx_description
1 polymer ?
#
loop_
_entity_poly.entity_id
_entity_poly.type
_entity_poly.pdbx_seq_one_letter_code
_entity_poly.pdbx_strand_id
1 'polypeptide(L)'
;MSLQVPALSIVIVSYNVSHFLQQTLQSVEAAIVGIDAEVWVVDNASADDSVQMVQTQFPWVRLIPNQDNVGFAKANNQALRQAKGQYHLLLNPDVVLAEDTLSLCLDFMSQHPDTGGLGVRMVDGSGLYLAESKRGLPTPWVSFCKIVGLTGLFPKSELFARYYMGHLSDAKTQQVDVLSGAFMLMPKAVLDQIGLLDEAFFMYGEDVDLSYRIQLAGYQNYYNPDTTIIHYKGESTKKGSLKYVRVFYNAMAIFARKHFLKGGQSFGLDLALGLAIWLRASLSVVARIWHQVRLPLLDASLLLIGMYLLKEYWQANHKRVPGDYPPTFMLMTVPAYILAWLGSTWLTGGYTKRPKAEAVIKGLVIGMVLISAVTNFFDDWRYSKALILLGTGWGIASILGWRLVAQLGQYGNLRLGEHRTKRVLIVAENQEASRIKDLIDLAKVDATVVGVLNEEANDGVGKLTDLQKVVQVLNVQEIIFGGANLSNKDIISIICKRWNRIPPAFRVVPCGSDFIIGSSDKNQPGDYYSPESSYILLQQEAQRKKRLFDLGFSLLVILLGLIVAIVRRVNLGRLYAAAFRVLWGGTWVLPCCHSVNLTQADPTDAYVIKTFGSQARGLSNKQSIFRPSVVVRAQGSLAHRVDALYIRDYTVWMDLHYVWLGMPQL
;
A
#
# COMPACT_ATOMS: atom_id res chain seq x y z
N MET A 1 29.54 37.14 16.99
CA MET A 1 28.83 35.89 17.34
C MET A 1 29.50 34.76 16.59
N SER A 2 30.25 33.90 17.28
CA SER A 2 30.74 32.67 16.71
C SER A 2 29.51 31.86 16.26
N LEU A 3 29.41 31.52 14.98
CA LEU A 3 28.39 30.61 14.49
C LEU A 3 28.63 29.27 15.21
N GLN A 4 27.83 29.00 16.24
CA GLN A 4 27.92 27.78 16.98
C GLN A 4 27.53 26.67 15.99
N VAL A 5 28.41 25.68 15.79
CA VAL A 5 28.15 24.56 14.88
C VAL A 5 27.14 23.68 15.56
N PRO A 6 25.99 23.37 14.93
CA PRO A 6 25.00 22.46 15.52
C PRO A 6 25.62 21.11 15.89
N ALA A 7 25.17 20.51 16.97
CA ALA A 7 25.60 19.16 17.34
C ALA A 7 25.13 18.11 16.31
N LEU A 8 23.93 18.31 15.73
CA LEU A 8 23.28 17.30 14.87
C LEU A 8 22.61 17.96 13.65
N SER A 9 22.78 17.36 12.47
CA SER A 9 21.95 17.62 11.29
C SER A 9 21.16 16.37 10.94
N ILE A 10 19.83 16.47 10.90
CA ILE A 10 18.92 15.37 10.53
C ILE A 10 18.46 15.62 9.10
N VAL A 11 18.61 14.61 8.24
CA VAL A 11 18.21 14.66 6.83
C VAL A 11 17.14 13.61 6.55
N ILE A 12 15.97 14.07 6.07
CA ILE A 12 14.81 13.24 5.76
C ILE A 12 14.45 13.45 4.30
N VAL A 13 14.40 12.37 3.51
CA VAL A 13 13.93 12.39 2.12
C VAL A 13 12.51 11.85 2.05
N SER A 14 11.58 12.69 1.56
CA SER A 14 10.15 12.34 1.44
C SER A 14 9.74 12.14 -0.01
N TYR A 15 8.82 11.17 -0.22
CA TYR A 15 8.15 10.95 -1.50
C TYR A 15 6.78 10.31 -1.32
N ASN A 16 5.71 11.14 -1.38
CA ASN A 16 4.30 10.72 -1.27
C ASN A 16 3.96 9.95 0.02
N VAL A 17 4.34 10.48 1.16
CA VAL A 17 4.13 9.88 2.49
C VAL A 17 3.80 10.93 3.56
N SER A 18 2.97 11.92 3.21
CA SER A 18 2.64 13.08 4.04
C SER A 18 2.30 12.71 5.49
N HIS A 19 1.39 11.74 5.70
CA HIS A 19 0.96 11.33 7.05
C HIS A 19 2.10 10.72 7.88
N PHE A 20 2.94 9.87 7.26
CA PHE A 20 4.10 9.29 7.95
C PHE A 20 5.18 10.34 8.23
N LEU A 21 5.45 11.23 7.26
CA LEU A 21 6.37 12.33 7.43
C LEU A 21 5.94 13.26 8.58
N GLN A 22 4.64 13.55 8.71
CA GLN A 22 4.10 14.34 9.82
C GLN A 22 4.41 13.67 11.17
N GLN A 23 4.15 12.37 11.31
CA GLN A 23 4.46 11.63 12.53
C GLN A 23 5.97 11.57 12.80
N THR A 24 6.79 11.36 11.77
CA THR A 24 8.25 11.38 11.88
C THR A 24 8.74 12.72 12.42
N LEU A 25 8.28 13.85 11.84
CA LEU A 25 8.67 15.18 12.25
C LEU A 25 8.24 15.51 13.70
N GLN A 26 7.04 15.09 14.10
CA GLN A 26 6.61 15.22 15.50
C GLN A 26 7.51 14.43 16.46
N SER A 27 7.91 13.21 16.08
CA SER A 27 8.83 12.42 16.90
C SER A 27 10.25 13.00 16.95
N VAL A 28 10.70 13.60 15.83
CA VAL A 28 11.98 14.32 15.77
C VAL A 28 11.93 15.56 16.66
N GLU A 29 10.86 16.36 16.60
CA GLU A 29 10.67 17.54 17.44
C GLU A 29 10.77 17.22 18.92
N ALA A 30 10.16 16.11 19.34
CA ALA A 30 10.27 15.63 20.74
C ALA A 30 11.69 15.12 21.07
N ALA A 31 12.37 14.47 20.13
CA ALA A 31 13.68 13.85 20.38
C ALA A 31 14.85 14.85 20.32
N ILE A 32 14.68 16.03 19.73
CA ILE A 32 15.73 17.08 19.67
C ILE A 32 15.66 18.06 20.86
N VAL A 33 14.73 17.89 21.78
CA VAL A 33 14.63 18.75 22.97
C VAL A 33 15.95 18.71 23.74
N GLY A 34 16.59 19.88 23.93
CA GLY A 34 17.89 20.00 24.60
C GLY A 34 19.11 19.71 23.70
N ILE A 35 18.92 19.41 22.44
CA ILE A 35 19.99 19.17 21.46
C ILE A 35 20.01 20.35 20.46
N ASP A 36 21.17 20.96 20.24
CA ASP A 36 21.34 21.92 19.15
C ASP A 36 21.35 21.18 17.80
N ALA A 37 20.19 21.18 17.14
CA ALA A 37 19.97 20.41 15.91
C ALA A 37 19.34 21.24 14.79
N GLU A 38 19.71 20.94 13.56
CA GLU A 38 19.01 21.41 12.36
C GLU A 38 18.37 20.22 11.64
N VAL A 39 17.16 20.44 11.10
CA VAL A 39 16.40 19.40 10.40
C VAL A 39 16.13 19.83 8.96
N TRP A 40 16.48 18.95 8.05
CA TRP A 40 16.29 19.11 6.62
C TRP A 40 15.28 18.08 6.09
N VAL A 41 14.30 18.57 5.35
CA VAL A 41 13.39 17.70 4.57
C VAL A 41 13.64 17.97 3.09
N VAL A 42 13.96 16.92 2.35
CA VAL A 42 14.05 16.98 0.89
C VAL A 42 12.82 16.28 0.32
N ASP A 43 11.88 17.05 -0.21
CA ASP A 43 10.72 16.48 -0.89
C ASP A 43 11.08 16.15 -2.32
N ASN A 44 10.96 14.88 -2.67
CA ASN A 44 11.43 14.34 -3.95
C ASN A 44 10.32 14.34 -5.02
N ALA A 45 9.68 15.49 -5.22
CA ALA A 45 8.53 15.72 -6.11
C ALA A 45 7.29 14.93 -5.69
N SER A 46 6.86 15.05 -4.44
CA SER A 46 5.62 14.47 -3.94
C SER A 46 4.39 15.10 -4.62
N ALA A 47 3.40 14.26 -4.89
CA ALA A 47 2.12 14.69 -5.44
C ALA A 47 1.03 14.85 -4.37
N ASP A 48 1.34 14.46 -3.12
CA ASP A 48 0.50 14.69 -1.94
C ASP A 48 0.80 16.07 -1.31
N ASP A 49 0.28 16.34 -0.12
CA ASP A 49 0.47 17.60 0.61
C ASP A 49 1.72 17.65 1.49
N SER A 50 2.68 16.75 1.27
CA SER A 50 3.94 16.73 2.04
C SER A 50 4.60 18.11 2.14
N VAL A 51 4.77 18.80 1.01
CA VAL A 51 5.39 20.14 0.98
C VAL A 51 4.59 21.17 1.78
N GLN A 52 3.29 21.24 1.55
CA GLN A 52 2.41 22.20 2.24
C GLN A 52 2.34 21.90 3.74
N MET A 53 2.24 20.63 4.11
CA MET A 53 2.20 20.17 5.51
C MET A 53 3.48 20.60 6.24
N VAL A 54 4.67 20.36 5.67
CA VAL A 54 5.94 20.78 6.28
C VAL A 54 6.00 22.30 6.42
N GLN A 55 5.63 23.07 5.39
CA GLN A 55 5.65 24.54 5.44
C GLN A 55 4.72 25.14 6.50
N THR A 56 3.56 24.54 6.70
CA THR A 56 2.53 25.08 7.60
C THR A 56 2.66 24.60 9.04
N GLN A 57 3.03 23.33 9.25
CA GLN A 57 3.06 22.72 10.58
C GLN A 57 4.45 22.69 11.19
N PHE A 58 5.52 22.67 10.36
CA PHE A 58 6.91 22.57 10.81
C PHE A 58 7.78 23.67 10.19
N PRO A 59 7.48 24.98 10.45
CA PRO A 59 8.20 26.10 9.82
C PRO A 59 9.68 26.19 10.23
N TRP A 60 10.09 25.49 11.28
CA TRP A 60 11.48 25.38 11.73
C TRP A 60 12.32 24.39 10.90
N VAL A 61 11.69 23.55 10.06
CA VAL A 61 12.35 22.60 9.18
C VAL A 61 12.84 23.32 7.91
N ARG A 62 14.06 23.01 7.49
CA ARG A 62 14.62 23.48 6.22
C ARG A 62 14.14 22.56 5.08
N LEU A 63 13.27 23.07 4.22
CA LEU A 63 12.64 22.30 3.15
C LEU A 63 13.32 22.56 1.79
N ILE A 64 13.67 21.48 1.08
CA ILE A 64 14.14 21.48 -0.31
C ILE A 64 13.10 20.76 -1.18
N PRO A 65 12.20 21.47 -1.90
CA PRO A 65 11.22 20.84 -2.78
C PRO A 65 11.82 20.63 -4.18
N ASN A 66 12.02 19.39 -4.58
CA ASN A 66 12.46 19.03 -5.93
C ASN A 66 11.30 19.04 -6.92
N GLN A 67 11.60 19.39 -8.19
CA GLN A 67 10.62 19.33 -9.28
C GLN A 67 10.43 17.90 -9.81
N ASP A 68 11.48 17.07 -9.72
CA ASP A 68 11.51 15.69 -10.16
C ASP A 68 12.05 14.78 -9.07
N ASN A 69 11.68 13.48 -9.12
CA ASN A 69 12.26 12.48 -8.24
C ASN A 69 13.69 12.13 -8.67
N VAL A 70 14.66 12.74 -8.00
CA VAL A 70 16.09 12.60 -8.31
C VAL A 70 16.73 11.35 -7.72
N GLY A 71 15.99 10.54 -6.96
CA GLY A 71 16.47 9.36 -6.25
C GLY A 71 16.93 9.67 -4.82
N PHE A 72 17.13 8.63 -4.02
CA PHE A 72 17.37 8.76 -2.57
C PHE A 72 18.77 9.31 -2.28
N ALA A 73 19.82 8.77 -2.91
CA ALA A 73 21.19 9.21 -2.66
C ALA A 73 21.39 10.69 -3.02
N LYS A 74 20.95 11.11 -4.21
CA LYS A 74 21.08 12.48 -4.67
C LYS A 74 20.28 13.47 -3.83
N ALA A 75 19.05 13.08 -3.43
CA ALA A 75 18.22 13.91 -2.57
C ALA A 75 18.86 14.13 -1.18
N ASN A 76 19.38 13.06 -0.55
CA ASN A 76 20.12 13.21 0.71
C ASN A 76 21.34 14.13 0.55
N ASN A 77 22.10 13.97 -0.53
CA ASN A 77 23.29 14.78 -0.78
C ASN A 77 22.97 16.27 -0.94
N GLN A 78 21.77 16.63 -1.45
CA GLN A 78 21.35 18.05 -1.54
C GLN A 78 21.32 18.72 -0.16
N ALA A 79 20.82 18.02 0.85
CA ALA A 79 20.80 18.52 2.22
C ALA A 79 22.15 18.37 2.91
N LEU A 80 22.84 17.21 2.77
CA LEU A 80 24.13 16.96 3.40
C LEU A 80 25.22 17.97 3.01
N ARG A 81 25.20 18.48 1.76
CA ARG A 81 26.14 19.56 1.31
C ARG A 81 25.92 20.89 2.02
N GLN A 82 24.73 21.12 2.56
CA GLN A 82 24.36 22.36 3.25
C GLN A 82 24.37 22.21 4.77
N ALA A 83 24.28 20.97 5.26
CA ALA A 83 24.23 20.62 6.65
C ALA A 83 25.56 20.93 7.37
N LYS A 84 25.47 21.50 8.58
CA LYS A 84 26.63 22.04 9.33
C LYS A 84 26.90 21.26 10.61
N GLY A 85 26.03 20.35 11.03
CA GLY A 85 26.15 19.63 12.27
C GLY A 85 27.43 18.79 12.41
N GLN A 86 27.89 18.62 13.64
CA GLN A 86 29.02 17.75 13.96
C GLN A 86 28.72 16.28 13.58
N TYR A 87 27.48 15.86 13.78
CA TYR A 87 26.95 14.56 13.38
C TYR A 87 25.82 14.73 12.35
N HIS A 88 25.76 13.81 11.40
CA HIS A 88 24.73 13.77 10.38
C HIS A 88 23.91 12.49 10.52
N LEU A 89 22.58 12.62 10.64
CA LEU A 89 21.63 11.52 10.70
C LEU A 89 20.84 11.44 9.39
N LEU A 90 20.95 10.32 8.69
CA LEU A 90 19.98 9.94 7.66
C LEU A 90 18.79 9.29 8.35
N LEU A 91 17.57 9.78 8.08
CA LEU A 91 16.35 9.29 8.69
C LEU A 91 15.25 9.14 7.62
N ASN A 92 14.60 7.98 7.61
CA ASN A 92 13.46 7.76 6.72
C ASN A 92 12.21 8.52 7.18
N PRO A 93 11.31 8.91 6.25
CA PRO A 93 10.10 9.67 6.55
C PRO A 93 8.97 8.83 7.19
N ASP A 94 9.20 7.54 7.42
CA ASP A 94 8.27 6.57 8.02
C ASP A 94 8.83 5.94 9.32
N VAL A 95 9.65 6.72 10.05
CA VAL A 95 10.28 6.34 11.32
C VAL A 95 9.67 7.12 12.48
N VAL A 96 9.50 6.48 13.63
CA VAL A 96 9.12 7.13 14.90
C VAL A 96 10.23 6.92 15.92
N LEU A 97 10.76 8.02 16.45
CA LEU A 97 11.80 8.06 17.46
C LEU A 97 11.17 8.10 18.86
N ALA A 98 11.82 7.45 19.83
CA ALA A 98 11.60 7.76 21.25
C ALA A 98 12.27 9.09 21.58
N GLU A 99 11.78 9.77 22.62
CA GLU A 99 12.24 11.10 23.02
C GLU A 99 13.74 11.14 23.38
N ASP A 100 14.27 10.03 23.93
CA ASP A 100 15.68 9.89 24.32
C ASP A 100 16.58 9.23 23.24
N THR A 101 16.04 8.90 22.09
CA THR A 101 16.80 8.18 21.03
C THR A 101 18.04 8.94 20.62
N LEU A 102 17.93 10.24 20.35
CA LEU A 102 19.04 11.02 19.83
C LEU A 102 20.10 11.32 20.89
N SER A 103 19.70 11.60 22.13
CA SER A 103 20.65 11.80 23.23
C SER A 103 21.48 10.55 23.50
N LEU A 104 20.84 9.37 23.59
CA LEU A 104 21.53 8.08 23.76
C LEU A 104 22.50 7.79 22.60
N CYS A 105 22.13 8.12 21.38
CA CYS A 105 23.00 7.95 20.21
C CYS A 105 24.21 8.89 20.25
N LEU A 106 24.01 10.17 20.60
CA LEU A 106 25.12 11.14 20.71
C LEU A 106 26.07 10.79 21.86
N ASP A 107 25.55 10.33 22.99
CA ASP A 107 26.35 9.83 24.12
C ASP A 107 27.19 8.62 23.70
N PHE A 108 26.62 7.67 22.96
CA PHE A 108 27.35 6.54 22.41
C PHE A 108 28.49 6.99 21.49
N MET A 109 28.20 7.92 20.56
CA MET A 109 29.20 8.45 19.62
C MET A 109 30.36 9.14 20.34
N SER A 110 30.09 9.84 21.44
CA SER A 110 31.11 10.50 22.24
C SER A 110 32.05 9.52 22.98
N GLN A 111 31.50 8.37 23.38
CA GLN A 111 32.24 7.31 24.10
C GLN A 111 33.01 6.36 23.17
N HIS A 112 32.65 6.31 21.89
CA HIS A 112 33.25 5.39 20.91
C HIS A 112 33.79 6.18 19.70
N PRO A 113 34.98 6.77 19.79
CA PRO A 113 35.54 7.65 18.74
C PRO A 113 35.91 6.91 17.45
N ASP A 114 35.98 5.58 17.50
CA ASP A 114 36.20 4.71 16.33
C ASP A 114 34.90 4.50 15.51
N THR A 115 33.77 5.01 15.97
CA THR A 115 32.47 4.86 15.29
C THR A 115 32.41 5.73 14.06
N GLY A 116 32.34 5.12 12.89
CA GLY A 116 32.07 5.81 11.62
C GLY A 116 30.60 5.84 11.26
N GLY A 117 29.80 4.91 11.78
CA GLY A 117 28.36 4.85 11.60
C GLY A 117 27.66 4.14 12.75
N LEU A 118 26.50 4.67 13.18
CA LEU A 118 25.67 4.11 14.23
C LEU A 118 24.25 3.87 13.72
N GLY A 119 23.76 2.65 13.87
CA GLY A 119 22.37 2.25 13.69
C GLY A 119 21.75 1.78 14.99
N VAL A 120 20.44 1.79 15.08
CA VAL A 120 19.69 1.45 16.28
C VAL A 120 18.78 0.24 16.04
N ARG A 121 18.18 -0.28 17.12
CA ARG A 121 17.18 -1.34 17.04
C ARG A 121 15.92 -0.82 16.37
N MET A 122 15.50 -1.48 15.28
CA MET A 122 14.27 -1.16 14.56
C MET A 122 13.24 -2.25 14.75
N VAL A 123 11.99 -1.85 14.98
CA VAL A 123 10.82 -2.73 14.97
C VAL A 123 9.79 -2.20 13.97
N ASP A 124 8.94 -3.08 13.46
CA ASP A 124 7.78 -2.64 12.68
C ASP A 124 6.64 -2.15 13.58
N GLY A 125 5.54 -1.65 12.99
CA GLY A 125 4.39 -1.17 13.74
C GLY A 125 3.66 -2.26 14.55
N SER A 126 4.04 -3.53 14.42
CA SER A 126 3.53 -4.65 15.24
C SER A 126 4.51 -5.05 16.37
N GLY A 127 5.65 -4.36 16.50
CA GLY A 127 6.69 -4.64 17.48
C GLY A 127 7.65 -5.77 17.09
N LEU A 128 7.54 -6.30 15.88
CA LEU A 128 8.44 -7.34 15.41
C LEU A 128 9.78 -6.73 14.98
N TYR A 129 10.86 -7.35 15.44
CA TYR A 129 12.22 -6.93 15.10
C TYR A 129 12.44 -6.95 13.58
N LEU A 130 13.03 -5.87 13.07
CA LEU A 130 13.41 -5.74 11.68
C LEU A 130 14.86 -6.17 11.49
N ALA A 131 15.07 -7.29 10.81
CA ALA A 131 16.39 -7.89 10.60
C ALA A 131 17.36 -6.97 9.82
N GLU A 132 16.86 -5.96 9.11
CA GLU A 132 17.68 -4.94 8.45
C GLU A 132 18.35 -3.95 9.39
N SER A 133 18.07 -3.97 10.68
CA SER A 133 18.78 -3.17 11.70
C SER A 133 20.28 -3.50 11.72
N LYS A 134 20.65 -4.71 11.34
CA LYS A 134 22.05 -5.19 11.21
C LYS A 134 22.15 -6.09 10.00
N ARG A 135 23.10 -5.79 9.13
CA ARG A 135 23.30 -6.54 7.89
C ARG A 135 24.79 -6.83 7.65
N GLY A 136 25.06 -7.95 7.02
CA GLY A 136 26.37 -8.27 6.47
C GLY A 136 26.53 -7.74 5.05
N LEU A 137 27.77 -7.58 4.61
CA LEU A 137 28.10 -7.21 3.24
C LEU A 137 27.54 -8.23 2.24
N PRO A 138 26.89 -7.77 1.16
CA PRO A 138 26.33 -8.65 0.13
C PRO A 138 27.42 -9.19 -0.80
N THR A 139 28.36 -9.98 -0.24
CA THR A 139 29.34 -10.72 -1.05
C THR A 139 28.62 -11.70 -1.99
N PRO A 140 29.28 -12.22 -3.04
CA PRO A 140 28.67 -13.19 -3.95
C PRO A 140 28.04 -14.39 -3.23
N TRP A 141 28.72 -14.95 -2.23
CA TRP A 141 28.21 -16.08 -1.42
C TRP A 141 26.99 -15.69 -0.56
N VAL A 142 27.08 -14.57 0.14
CA VAL A 142 25.98 -14.06 0.99
C VAL A 142 24.75 -13.75 0.14
N SER A 143 24.95 -13.16 -1.04
CA SER A 143 23.88 -12.86 -1.99
C SER A 143 23.25 -14.14 -2.54
N PHE A 144 24.06 -15.14 -2.90
CA PHE A 144 23.59 -16.45 -3.35
C PHE A 144 22.72 -17.13 -2.28
N CYS A 145 23.20 -17.23 -1.02
CA CYS A 145 22.44 -17.82 0.08
C CYS A 145 21.06 -17.14 0.29
N LYS A 146 21.01 -15.82 0.14
CA LYS A 146 19.75 -15.05 0.23
C LYS A 146 18.80 -15.35 -0.93
N ILE A 147 19.32 -15.39 -2.17
CA ILE A 147 18.51 -15.60 -3.37
C ILE A 147 17.89 -17.00 -3.39
N VAL A 148 18.67 -18.03 -3.07
CA VAL A 148 18.19 -19.42 -3.04
C VAL A 148 17.41 -19.79 -1.77
N GLY A 149 17.27 -18.85 -0.80
CA GLY A 149 16.48 -19.04 0.41
C GLY A 149 17.18 -19.73 1.58
N LEU A 150 18.47 -20.07 1.47
CA LEU A 150 19.26 -20.70 2.56
C LEU A 150 19.29 -19.84 3.83
N THR A 151 19.32 -18.51 3.69
CA THR A 151 19.20 -17.57 4.81
C THR A 151 17.90 -17.77 5.61
N GLY A 152 16.81 -18.11 4.94
CA GLY A 152 15.51 -18.37 5.59
C GLY A 152 15.43 -19.75 6.25
N LEU A 153 16.08 -20.76 5.65
CA LEU A 153 16.13 -22.14 6.18
C LEU A 153 17.04 -22.24 7.41
N PHE A 154 18.14 -21.47 7.44
CA PHE A 154 19.13 -21.50 8.52
C PHE A 154 19.36 -20.10 9.12
N PRO A 155 18.34 -19.48 9.76
CA PRO A 155 18.36 -18.06 10.12
C PRO A 155 19.40 -17.68 11.18
N LYS A 156 19.94 -18.63 11.91
CA LYS A 156 20.98 -18.42 12.94
C LYS A 156 22.39 -18.87 12.49
N SER A 157 22.55 -19.36 11.27
CA SER A 157 23.84 -19.80 10.75
C SER A 157 24.70 -18.61 10.35
N GLU A 158 25.92 -18.53 10.84
CA GLU A 158 26.91 -17.53 10.40
C GLU A 158 27.22 -17.67 8.89
N LEU A 159 27.30 -18.89 8.37
CA LEU A 159 27.61 -19.17 6.97
C LEU A 159 26.47 -18.81 6.02
N PHE A 160 25.21 -19.16 6.36
CA PHE A 160 24.05 -19.04 5.47
C PHE A 160 23.18 -17.80 5.75
N ALA A 161 23.20 -17.29 7.00
CA ALA A 161 22.38 -16.14 7.40
C ALA A 161 23.20 -14.86 7.61
N ARG A 162 24.40 -14.78 7.09
CA ARG A 162 25.30 -13.62 7.24
C ARG A 162 24.67 -12.34 6.69
N TYR A 163 23.79 -12.43 5.69
CA TYR A 163 23.11 -11.25 5.15
C TYR A 163 22.35 -10.43 6.20
N TYR A 164 21.67 -11.07 7.14
CA TYR A 164 20.97 -10.42 8.26
C TYR A 164 21.71 -10.56 9.59
N MET A 165 22.92 -11.09 9.56
CA MET A 165 23.73 -11.36 10.76
C MET A 165 22.92 -12.03 11.88
N GLY A 166 22.10 -13.03 11.49
CA GLY A 166 21.13 -13.68 12.39
C GLY A 166 21.79 -14.50 13.52
N HIS A 167 23.08 -14.73 13.46
CA HIS A 167 23.89 -15.32 14.52
C HIS A 167 24.19 -14.32 15.65
N LEU A 168 24.11 -13.01 15.39
CA LEU A 168 24.32 -11.96 16.38
C LEU A 168 23.02 -11.67 17.16
N SER A 169 23.15 -11.38 18.46
CA SER A 169 22.02 -10.97 19.31
C SER A 169 21.44 -9.63 18.85
N ASP A 170 20.13 -9.44 18.93
CA ASP A 170 19.46 -8.17 18.70
C ASP A 170 19.34 -7.29 19.97
N ALA A 171 19.83 -7.80 21.11
CA ALA A 171 19.78 -7.15 22.41
C ALA A 171 21.15 -6.69 22.93
N LYS A 172 22.19 -6.71 22.09
CA LYS A 172 23.55 -6.29 22.48
C LYS A 172 24.13 -5.35 21.44
N THR A 173 24.89 -4.36 21.90
CA THR A 173 25.73 -3.52 21.04
C THR A 173 26.78 -4.35 20.35
N GLN A 174 26.92 -4.18 19.04
CA GLN A 174 27.82 -5.00 18.23
C GLN A 174 28.29 -4.25 16.99
N GLN A 175 29.48 -4.60 16.52
CA GLN A 175 29.95 -4.19 15.20
C GLN A 175 29.20 -4.95 14.12
N VAL A 176 28.82 -4.24 13.06
CA VAL A 176 28.06 -4.79 11.92
C VAL A 176 28.68 -4.33 10.61
N ASP A 177 28.49 -5.11 9.54
CA ASP A 177 29.10 -4.73 8.27
C ASP A 177 28.32 -3.56 7.64
N VAL A 178 26.99 -3.58 7.71
CA VAL A 178 26.12 -2.62 6.99
C VAL A 178 25.00 -2.13 7.90
N LEU A 179 24.84 -0.83 7.95
CA LEU A 179 23.74 -0.14 8.61
C LEU A 179 22.56 0.07 7.63
N SER A 180 21.40 0.38 8.17
CA SER A 180 20.22 0.74 7.36
C SER A 180 20.15 2.24 7.17
N GLY A 181 19.95 2.68 5.92
CA GLY A 181 19.68 4.08 5.62
C GLY A 181 18.37 4.63 6.22
N ALA A 182 17.56 3.77 6.89
CA ALA A 182 16.38 4.22 7.62
C ALA A 182 16.73 5.01 8.89
N PHE A 183 17.85 4.67 9.53
CA PHE A 183 18.48 5.41 10.63
C PHE A 183 19.99 5.16 10.58
N MET A 184 20.77 6.18 10.23
CA MET A 184 22.22 6.06 10.11
C MET A 184 22.86 7.37 10.57
N LEU A 185 23.43 7.34 11.79
CA LEU A 185 24.11 8.49 12.39
C LEU A 185 25.62 8.39 12.13
N MET A 186 26.23 9.46 11.67
CA MET A 186 27.65 9.48 11.25
C MET A 186 28.32 10.78 11.66
N PRO A 187 29.61 10.77 12.04
CA PRO A 187 30.40 12.00 12.21
C PRO A 187 30.58 12.71 10.86
N LYS A 188 30.42 14.02 10.83
CA LYS A 188 30.72 14.82 9.65
C LYS A 188 32.15 14.62 9.16
N ALA A 189 33.12 14.53 10.06
CA ALA A 189 34.52 14.31 9.73
C ALA A 189 34.76 13.01 8.94
N VAL A 190 33.99 11.95 9.23
CA VAL A 190 34.05 10.69 8.48
C VAL A 190 33.51 10.90 7.05
N LEU A 191 32.36 11.58 6.91
CA LEU A 191 31.80 11.90 5.60
C LEU A 191 32.69 12.81 4.78
N ASP A 192 33.35 13.80 5.40
CA ASP A 192 34.32 14.67 4.74
C ASP A 192 35.54 13.87 4.19
N GLN A 193 35.94 12.78 4.87
CA GLN A 193 37.03 11.91 4.45
C GLN A 193 36.63 10.92 3.34
N ILE A 194 35.46 10.26 3.47
CA ILE A 194 35.06 9.19 2.55
C ILE A 194 34.13 9.66 1.44
N GLY A 195 33.62 10.88 1.49
CA GLY A 195 32.60 11.43 0.61
C GLY A 195 31.17 11.05 1.00
N LEU A 196 30.20 11.72 0.40
CA LEU A 196 28.77 11.54 0.63
C LEU A 196 28.25 10.24 -0.02
N LEU A 197 26.94 10.07 -0.10
CA LEU A 197 26.31 8.93 -0.79
C LEU A 197 26.66 8.94 -2.28
N ASP A 198 26.89 7.76 -2.85
CA ASP A 198 27.19 7.62 -4.28
C ASP A 198 25.89 7.77 -5.10
N GLU A 199 25.82 8.82 -5.92
CA GLU A 199 24.64 9.17 -6.73
C GLU A 199 24.38 8.21 -7.90
N ALA A 200 25.27 7.26 -8.16
CA ALA A 200 25.02 6.15 -9.08
C ALA A 200 23.88 5.23 -8.59
N PHE A 201 23.61 5.23 -7.28
CA PHE A 201 22.48 4.53 -6.69
C PHE A 201 21.24 5.42 -6.66
N PHE A 202 20.25 5.07 -7.48
CA PHE A 202 18.97 5.79 -7.46
C PHE A 202 18.21 5.54 -6.14
N MET A 203 18.18 4.28 -5.71
CA MET A 203 17.55 3.81 -4.47
C MET A 203 18.05 2.40 -4.15
N TYR A 204 18.33 2.10 -2.88
CA TYR A 204 18.95 0.89 -2.37
C TYR A 204 20.43 0.74 -2.77
N GLY A 205 21.23 0.24 -1.84
CA GLY A 205 22.65 -0.02 -2.03
C GLY A 205 23.56 1.16 -1.71
N GLU A 206 23.04 2.39 -1.66
CA GLU A 206 23.77 3.57 -1.20
C GLU A 206 24.20 3.46 0.26
N ASP A 207 23.36 2.85 1.11
CA ASP A 207 23.65 2.57 2.52
C ASP A 207 24.69 1.46 2.67
N VAL A 208 24.65 0.45 1.81
CA VAL A 208 25.65 -0.62 1.74
C VAL A 208 27.01 -0.06 1.31
N ASP A 209 27.03 0.77 0.26
CA ASP A 209 28.25 1.42 -0.26
C ASP A 209 28.88 2.34 0.79
N LEU A 210 28.05 3.17 1.45
CA LEU A 210 28.53 4.08 2.47
C LEU A 210 29.09 3.32 3.69
N SER A 211 28.37 2.31 4.19
CA SER A 211 28.83 1.44 5.30
C SER A 211 30.15 0.75 4.97
N TYR A 212 30.34 0.31 3.73
CA TYR A 212 31.57 -0.33 3.31
C TYR A 212 32.74 0.66 3.20
N ARG A 213 32.50 1.89 2.69
CA ARG A 213 33.52 2.94 2.64
C ARG A 213 33.95 3.39 4.04
N ILE A 214 33.05 3.43 5.02
CA ILE A 214 33.36 3.68 6.43
C ILE A 214 34.39 2.67 6.92
N GLN A 215 34.17 1.37 6.68
CA GLN A 215 35.10 0.30 7.11
C GLN A 215 36.45 0.38 6.37
N LEU A 216 36.44 0.69 5.07
CA LEU A 216 37.67 0.87 4.30
C LEU A 216 38.53 2.04 4.79
N ALA A 217 37.90 3.04 5.40
CA ALA A 217 38.61 4.16 6.03
C ALA A 217 39.13 3.87 7.44
N GLY A 218 38.90 2.64 7.96
CA GLY A 218 39.36 2.20 9.27
C GLY A 218 38.38 2.45 10.43
N TYR A 219 37.20 2.98 10.17
CA TYR A 219 36.15 3.16 11.16
C TYR A 219 35.26 1.93 11.28
N GLN A 220 34.48 1.87 12.37
CA GLN A 220 33.54 0.79 12.64
C GLN A 220 32.09 1.23 12.47
N ASN A 221 31.23 0.33 11.99
CA ASN A 221 29.79 0.48 12.03
C ASN A 221 29.24 -0.25 13.26
N TYR A 222 28.47 0.44 14.10
CA TYR A 222 27.88 -0.12 15.29
C TYR A 222 26.36 -0.21 15.21
N TYR A 223 25.83 -1.30 15.73
CA TYR A 223 24.43 -1.47 16.05
C TYR A 223 24.26 -1.30 17.56
N ASN A 224 23.43 -0.34 17.98
CA ASN A 224 23.11 -0.10 19.39
C ASN A 224 21.62 -0.37 19.68
N PRO A 225 21.29 -1.36 20.53
CA PRO A 225 19.92 -1.69 20.92
C PRO A 225 19.39 -0.90 22.13
N ASP A 226 20.18 -0.02 22.75
CA ASP A 226 19.79 0.73 23.96
C ASP A 226 18.60 1.66 23.69
N THR A 227 18.39 2.01 22.43
CA THR A 227 17.17 2.65 21.95
C THR A 227 16.51 1.85 20.84
N THR A 228 15.18 1.94 20.75
CA THR A 228 14.37 1.26 19.74
C THR A 228 13.50 2.29 19.03
N ILE A 229 13.44 2.18 17.71
CA ILE A 229 12.59 3.01 16.86
C ILE A 229 11.55 2.16 16.13
N ILE A 230 10.39 2.74 15.80
CA ILE A 230 9.44 2.11 14.88
C ILE A 230 9.78 2.54 13.45
N HIS A 231 9.81 1.59 12.51
CA HIS A 231 9.94 1.85 11.08
C HIS A 231 8.82 1.15 10.33
N TYR A 232 7.83 1.90 9.85
CA TYR A 232 6.63 1.34 9.20
C TYR A 232 6.90 0.67 7.85
N LYS A 233 8.05 0.91 7.27
CA LYS A 233 8.65 0.20 6.12
C LYS A 233 7.82 0.06 4.86
N GLY A 234 8.29 0.71 3.82
CA GLY A 234 7.80 0.48 2.46
C GLY A 234 6.65 1.38 2.01
N GLU A 235 6.41 2.46 2.75
CA GLU A 235 5.39 3.45 2.41
C GLU A 235 5.71 4.18 1.10
N SER A 236 6.95 4.60 0.92
CA SER A 236 7.40 5.25 -0.32
C SER A 236 7.58 4.29 -1.51
N THR A 237 7.61 2.96 -1.27
CA THR A 237 7.87 1.96 -2.32
C THR A 237 6.98 0.74 -2.21
N LYS A 238 6.08 0.55 -3.19
CA LYS A 238 5.26 -0.68 -3.27
C LYS A 238 6.16 -1.89 -3.53
N LYS A 239 6.48 -2.65 -2.47
CA LYS A 239 7.24 -3.91 -2.57
C LYS A 239 6.58 -4.88 -3.53
N GLY A 240 7.40 -5.58 -4.32
CA GLY A 240 6.93 -6.60 -5.25
C GLY A 240 6.53 -6.06 -6.63
N SER A 241 6.68 -4.76 -6.93
CA SER A 241 6.59 -4.29 -8.31
C SER A 241 7.82 -4.77 -9.11
N LEU A 242 7.66 -5.05 -10.42
CA LEU A 242 8.79 -5.38 -11.30
C LEU A 242 9.85 -4.26 -11.28
N LYS A 243 9.41 -3.01 -11.14
CA LYS A 243 10.29 -1.85 -11.00
C LYS A 243 11.14 -1.94 -9.73
N TYR A 244 10.56 -2.31 -8.59
CA TYR A 244 11.29 -2.54 -7.34
C TYR A 244 12.38 -3.60 -7.50
N VAL A 245 12.01 -4.77 -8.06
CA VAL A 245 12.96 -5.89 -8.27
C VAL A 245 14.12 -5.43 -9.13
N ARG A 246 13.85 -4.76 -10.26
CA ARG A 246 14.88 -4.25 -11.16
C ARG A 246 15.81 -3.24 -10.47
N VAL A 247 15.26 -2.26 -9.75
CA VAL A 247 16.04 -1.22 -9.06
C VAL A 247 16.94 -1.84 -7.99
N PHE A 248 16.40 -2.76 -7.18
CA PHE A 248 17.16 -3.43 -6.13
C PHE A 248 18.33 -4.26 -6.67
N TYR A 249 18.11 -5.09 -7.70
CA TYR A 249 19.20 -5.90 -8.26
C TYR A 249 20.20 -5.07 -9.05
N ASN A 250 19.75 -4.02 -9.72
CA ASN A 250 20.68 -3.08 -10.36
C ASN A 250 21.61 -2.41 -9.34
N ALA A 251 21.09 -2.01 -8.19
CA ALA A 251 21.89 -1.46 -7.10
C ALA A 251 22.94 -2.47 -6.59
N MET A 252 22.56 -3.74 -6.43
CA MET A 252 23.51 -4.79 -6.06
C MET A 252 24.59 -5.03 -7.13
N ALA A 253 24.22 -4.93 -8.41
CA ALA A 253 25.19 -5.02 -9.52
C ALA A 253 26.17 -3.83 -9.52
N ILE A 254 25.69 -2.59 -9.29
CA ILE A 254 26.56 -1.41 -9.15
C ILE A 254 27.56 -1.61 -8.02
N PHE A 255 27.07 -2.02 -6.83
CA PHE A 255 27.93 -2.29 -5.67
C PHE A 255 28.99 -3.34 -5.96
N ALA A 256 28.60 -4.48 -6.54
CA ALA A 256 29.52 -5.56 -6.87
C ALA A 256 30.59 -5.13 -7.88
N ARG A 257 30.23 -4.38 -8.92
CA ARG A 257 31.18 -3.83 -9.91
C ARG A 257 32.16 -2.86 -9.29
N LYS A 258 31.66 -1.98 -8.41
CA LYS A 258 32.49 -0.94 -7.77
C LYS A 258 33.54 -1.54 -6.83
N HIS A 259 33.18 -2.56 -6.05
CA HIS A 259 33.99 -3.00 -4.93
C HIS A 259 34.64 -4.38 -5.09
N PHE A 260 34.07 -5.29 -5.87
CA PHE A 260 34.55 -6.68 -5.96
C PHE A 260 35.10 -7.06 -7.33
N LEU A 261 34.81 -6.29 -8.39
CA LEU A 261 35.24 -6.63 -9.75
C LEU A 261 36.39 -5.72 -10.21
N LYS A 262 37.60 -6.06 -9.86
CA LYS A 262 38.81 -5.45 -10.45
C LYS A 262 39.28 -6.33 -11.63
N GLY A 263 39.36 -5.76 -12.84
CA GLY A 263 40.10 -6.35 -13.96
C GLY A 263 39.34 -7.38 -14.82
N GLY A 264 38.29 -6.97 -15.53
CA GLY A 264 37.77 -7.72 -16.71
C GLY A 264 36.98 -9.01 -16.43
N GLN A 265 36.81 -9.45 -15.19
CA GLN A 265 36.04 -10.66 -14.84
C GLN A 265 34.52 -10.43 -14.71
N SER A 266 34.01 -9.33 -15.28
CA SER A 266 32.61 -8.90 -15.09
C SER A 266 31.58 -9.77 -15.82
N PHE A 267 31.95 -10.39 -16.96
CA PHE A 267 30.98 -11.05 -17.85
C PHE A 267 30.24 -12.22 -17.16
N GLY A 268 30.92 -13.08 -16.42
CA GLY A 268 30.28 -14.21 -15.74
C GLY A 268 29.35 -13.78 -14.61
N LEU A 269 29.73 -12.75 -13.87
CA LEU A 269 28.92 -12.24 -12.76
C LEU A 269 27.72 -11.42 -13.27
N ASP A 270 27.89 -10.62 -14.32
CA ASP A 270 26.80 -9.90 -14.97
C ASP A 270 25.75 -10.86 -15.56
N LEU A 271 26.21 -11.96 -16.17
CA LEU A 271 25.33 -13.02 -16.66
C LEU A 271 24.58 -13.71 -15.51
N ALA A 272 25.29 -14.07 -14.44
CA ALA A 272 24.69 -14.73 -13.27
C ALA A 272 23.69 -13.82 -12.55
N LEU A 273 24.01 -12.53 -12.36
CA LEU A 273 23.09 -11.54 -11.81
C LEU A 273 21.90 -11.31 -12.74
N GLY A 274 22.12 -11.18 -14.04
CA GLY A 274 21.05 -11.07 -15.04
C GLY A 274 20.09 -12.25 -15.01
N LEU A 275 20.64 -13.47 -14.94
CA LEU A 275 19.85 -14.71 -14.82
C LEU A 275 19.06 -14.76 -13.51
N ALA A 276 19.68 -14.39 -12.39
CA ALA A 276 19.03 -14.34 -11.08
C ALA A 276 17.88 -13.31 -11.04
N ILE A 277 18.09 -12.13 -11.63
CA ILE A 277 17.05 -11.09 -11.80
C ILE A 277 15.89 -11.64 -12.62
N TRP A 278 16.19 -12.24 -13.78
CA TRP A 278 15.19 -12.78 -14.67
C TRP A 278 14.38 -13.91 -14.02
N LEU A 279 15.05 -14.85 -13.36
CA LEU A 279 14.42 -15.95 -12.63
C LEU A 279 13.51 -15.43 -11.51
N ARG A 280 14.01 -14.51 -10.70
CA ARG A 280 13.23 -13.91 -9.60
C ARG A 280 12.03 -13.11 -10.11
N ALA A 281 12.22 -12.32 -11.17
CA ALA A 281 11.14 -11.58 -11.82
C ALA A 281 10.06 -12.53 -12.35
N SER A 282 10.48 -13.60 -13.05
CA SER A 282 9.57 -14.63 -13.59
C SER A 282 8.80 -15.33 -12.48
N LEU A 283 9.47 -15.77 -11.41
CA LEU A 283 8.81 -16.37 -10.24
C LEU A 283 7.82 -15.40 -9.58
N SER A 284 8.17 -14.11 -9.49
CA SER A 284 7.26 -13.10 -8.94
C SER A 284 6.04 -12.87 -9.81
N VAL A 285 6.18 -12.92 -11.14
CA VAL A 285 5.07 -12.83 -12.10
C VAL A 285 4.19 -14.07 -11.98
N VAL A 286 4.78 -15.27 -12.01
CA VAL A 286 4.05 -16.54 -11.86
C VAL A 286 3.28 -16.58 -10.54
N ALA A 287 3.93 -16.19 -9.42
CA ALA A 287 3.26 -16.15 -8.11
C ALA A 287 2.07 -15.18 -8.09
N ARG A 288 2.18 -14.01 -8.76
CA ARG A 288 1.06 -13.05 -8.88
C ARG A 288 -0.07 -13.60 -9.73
N ILE A 289 0.26 -14.15 -10.89
CA ILE A 289 -0.73 -14.78 -11.78
C ILE A 289 -1.42 -15.90 -11.00
N TRP A 290 -0.66 -16.77 -10.35
CA TRP A 290 -1.21 -17.85 -9.52
C TRP A 290 -2.15 -17.33 -8.43
N HIS A 291 -1.73 -16.28 -7.71
CA HIS A 291 -2.56 -15.66 -6.67
C HIS A 291 -3.88 -15.07 -7.21
N GLN A 292 -3.88 -14.57 -8.45
CA GLN A 292 -5.07 -14.01 -9.09
C GLN A 292 -5.98 -15.09 -9.68
N VAL A 293 -5.40 -16.15 -10.28
CA VAL A 293 -6.17 -17.14 -11.03
C VAL A 293 -6.55 -18.38 -10.23
N ARG A 294 -5.92 -18.65 -9.09
CA ARG A 294 -6.18 -19.88 -8.29
C ARG A 294 -7.65 -20.06 -7.89
N LEU A 295 -8.32 -18.97 -7.48
CA LEU A 295 -9.75 -19.01 -7.11
C LEU A 295 -10.65 -19.16 -8.34
N PRO A 296 -10.50 -18.36 -9.42
CA PRO A 296 -11.20 -18.61 -10.67
C PRO A 296 -10.98 -20.03 -11.24
N LEU A 297 -9.76 -20.57 -11.15
CA LEU A 297 -9.48 -21.94 -11.60
C LEU A 297 -10.20 -23.00 -10.78
N LEU A 298 -10.25 -22.84 -9.45
CA LEU A 298 -11.03 -23.73 -8.58
C LEU A 298 -12.51 -23.67 -8.96
N ASP A 299 -13.08 -22.48 -9.10
CA ASP A 299 -14.48 -22.29 -9.48
C ASP A 299 -14.74 -22.85 -10.89
N ALA A 300 -13.82 -22.68 -11.85
CA ALA A 300 -13.90 -23.28 -13.18
C ALA A 300 -13.94 -24.81 -13.13
N SER A 301 -13.09 -25.42 -12.30
CA SER A 301 -13.03 -26.87 -12.12
C SER A 301 -14.33 -27.42 -11.52
N LEU A 302 -14.89 -26.73 -10.52
CA LEU A 302 -16.18 -27.11 -9.91
C LEU A 302 -17.33 -27.01 -10.92
N LEU A 303 -17.35 -25.94 -11.74
CA LEU A 303 -18.33 -25.76 -12.80
C LEU A 303 -18.19 -26.83 -13.88
N LEU A 304 -16.95 -27.16 -14.30
CA LEU A 304 -16.69 -28.19 -15.31
C LEU A 304 -17.14 -29.56 -14.85
N ILE A 305 -16.78 -29.96 -13.63
CA ILE A 305 -17.22 -31.23 -13.01
C ILE A 305 -18.76 -31.29 -12.93
N GLY A 306 -19.36 -30.18 -12.45
CA GLY A 306 -20.81 -30.13 -12.33
C GLY A 306 -21.51 -30.20 -13.68
N MET A 307 -21.02 -29.50 -14.68
CA MET A 307 -21.58 -29.58 -16.04
C MET A 307 -21.43 -30.96 -16.66
N TYR A 308 -20.32 -31.67 -16.39
CA TYR A 308 -20.14 -33.04 -16.82
C TYR A 308 -21.17 -33.96 -16.16
N LEU A 309 -21.31 -33.91 -14.83
CA LEU A 309 -22.28 -34.72 -14.10
C LEU A 309 -23.74 -34.43 -14.47
N LEU A 310 -24.07 -33.14 -14.62
CA LEU A 310 -25.39 -32.70 -15.04
C LEU A 310 -25.73 -33.14 -16.47
N LYS A 311 -24.73 -33.08 -17.37
CA LYS A 311 -24.87 -33.57 -18.75
C LYS A 311 -25.20 -35.06 -18.77
N GLU A 312 -24.44 -35.91 -18.05
CA GLU A 312 -24.67 -37.37 -17.98
C GLU A 312 -26.05 -37.67 -17.38
N TYR A 313 -26.40 -37.05 -16.25
CA TYR A 313 -27.70 -37.21 -15.63
C TYR A 313 -28.85 -36.79 -16.55
N TRP A 314 -28.73 -35.61 -17.19
CA TRP A 314 -29.78 -35.09 -18.06
C TRP A 314 -29.96 -35.92 -19.30
N GLN A 315 -28.89 -36.42 -19.88
CA GLN A 315 -28.86 -37.27 -21.07
C GLN A 315 -29.54 -38.62 -20.78
N ALA A 316 -29.27 -39.21 -19.62
CA ALA A 316 -29.84 -40.48 -19.24
C ALA A 316 -31.35 -40.44 -18.90
N ASN A 317 -31.82 -39.35 -18.26
CA ASN A 317 -33.16 -39.32 -17.67
C ASN A 317 -34.17 -38.40 -18.34
N HIS A 318 -33.74 -37.36 -19.09
CA HIS A 318 -34.64 -36.28 -19.52
C HIS A 318 -34.51 -35.90 -20.99
N LYS A 319 -33.54 -36.41 -21.74
CA LYS A 319 -33.37 -36.08 -23.14
C LYS A 319 -34.43 -36.78 -23.98
N ARG A 320 -35.30 -36.00 -24.66
CA ARG A 320 -36.42 -36.52 -25.46
C ARG A 320 -35.99 -37.13 -26.79
N VAL A 321 -34.81 -36.73 -27.32
CA VAL A 321 -34.25 -37.25 -28.56
C VAL A 321 -33.11 -38.21 -28.23
N PRO A 322 -33.15 -39.48 -28.68
CA PRO A 322 -32.06 -40.43 -28.45
C PRO A 322 -30.72 -39.94 -29.05
N GLY A 323 -29.65 -40.24 -28.33
CA GLY A 323 -28.28 -39.93 -28.79
C GLY A 323 -27.52 -39.03 -27.82
N ASP A 324 -26.20 -39.08 -27.87
CA ASP A 324 -25.32 -38.33 -27.00
C ASP A 324 -25.18 -36.87 -27.40
N TYR A 325 -24.84 -35.99 -26.44
CA TYR A 325 -24.38 -34.65 -26.80
C TYR A 325 -23.04 -34.74 -27.55
N PRO A 326 -22.86 -33.97 -28.64
CA PRO A 326 -21.62 -34.02 -29.38
C PRO A 326 -20.41 -33.64 -28.51
N PRO A 327 -19.22 -34.19 -28.81
CA PRO A 327 -18.01 -33.85 -28.06
C PRO A 327 -17.72 -32.33 -27.98
N THR A 328 -18.14 -31.58 -29.00
CA THR A 328 -18.03 -30.11 -29.08
C THR A 328 -18.76 -29.41 -27.94
N PHE A 329 -19.82 -30.02 -27.37
CA PHE A 329 -20.51 -29.46 -26.22
C PHE A 329 -19.58 -29.32 -25.02
N MET A 330 -18.86 -30.38 -24.63
CA MET A 330 -17.94 -30.33 -23.49
C MET A 330 -16.62 -29.62 -23.80
N LEU A 331 -16.14 -29.68 -25.05
CA LEU A 331 -14.84 -29.12 -25.42
C LEU A 331 -14.88 -27.63 -25.77
N MET A 332 -16.01 -27.11 -26.26
CA MET A 332 -16.14 -25.72 -26.69
C MET A 332 -17.23 -24.96 -25.93
N THR A 333 -18.45 -25.52 -25.88
CA THR A 333 -19.61 -24.80 -25.35
C THR A 333 -19.56 -24.64 -23.83
N VAL A 334 -19.24 -25.72 -23.10
CA VAL A 334 -19.12 -25.66 -21.64
C VAL A 334 -17.99 -24.72 -21.18
N PRO A 335 -16.78 -24.74 -21.76
CA PRO A 335 -15.77 -23.73 -21.47
C PRO A 335 -16.22 -22.30 -21.75
N ALA A 336 -16.95 -22.05 -22.84
CA ALA A 336 -17.52 -20.72 -23.12
C ALA A 336 -18.55 -20.29 -22.06
N TYR A 337 -19.41 -21.21 -21.58
CA TYR A 337 -20.34 -20.94 -20.48
C TYR A 337 -19.59 -20.64 -19.18
N ILE A 338 -18.55 -21.41 -18.85
CA ILE A 338 -17.71 -21.18 -17.67
C ILE A 338 -17.06 -19.79 -17.75
N LEU A 339 -16.52 -19.41 -18.89
CA LEU A 339 -15.96 -18.08 -19.08
C LEU A 339 -16.99 -16.97 -18.87
N ALA A 340 -18.21 -17.14 -19.36
CA ALA A 340 -19.32 -16.20 -19.14
C ALA A 340 -19.68 -16.08 -17.65
N TRP A 341 -19.84 -17.21 -16.94
CA TRP A 341 -20.13 -17.21 -15.49
C TRP A 341 -19.00 -16.60 -14.67
N LEU A 342 -17.75 -16.99 -14.91
CA LEU A 342 -16.60 -16.46 -14.18
C LEU A 342 -16.35 -15.01 -14.50
N GLY A 343 -16.47 -14.61 -15.77
CA GLY A 343 -16.34 -13.22 -16.21
C GLY A 343 -17.38 -12.31 -15.53
N SER A 344 -18.65 -12.72 -15.53
CA SER A 344 -19.72 -12.00 -14.85
C SER A 344 -19.50 -11.94 -13.33
N THR A 345 -19.02 -13.05 -12.71
CA THR A 345 -18.68 -13.08 -11.28
C THR A 345 -17.51 -12.16 -10.96
N TRP A 346 -16.52 -12.07 -11.85
CA TRP A 346 -15.43 -11.12 -11.70
C TRP A 346 -15.91 -9.68 -11.80
N LEU A 347 -16.77 -9.37 -12.74
CA LEU A 347 -17.36 -8.04 -12.93
C LEU A 347 -18.19 -7.59 -11.72
N THR A 348 -18.97 -8.48 -11.11
CA THR A 348 -19.77 -8.18 -9.92
C THR A 348 -18.97 -8.11 -8.62
N GLY A 349 -17.65 -8.40 -8.66
CA GLY A 349 -16.78 -8.35 -7.49
C GLY A 349 -16.66 -9.65 -6.71
N GLY A 350 -17.11 -10.79 -7.27
CA GLY A 350 -17.01 -12.11 -6.62
C GLY A 350 -15.59 -12.61 -6.38
N TYR A 351 -14.56 -11.94 -6.93
CA TYR A 351 -13.12 -12.23 -6.70
C TYR A 351 -12.37 -11.08 -6.02
N THR A 352 -13.08 -10.19 -5.32
CA THR A 352 -12.44 -9.19 -4.46
C THR A 352 -11.77 -9.82 -3.25
N LYS A 353 -10.96 -9.07 -2.52
CA LYS A 353 -10.37 -9.53 -1.24
C LYS A 353 -11.43 -9.99 -0.23
N ARG A 354 -12.66 -9.46 -0.33
CA ARG A 354 -13.81 -9.74 0.56
C ARG A 354 -15.07 -9.99 -0.28
N PRO A 355 -15.19 -11.15 -0.94
CA PRO A 355 -16.33 -11.41 -1.80
C PRO A 355 -17.59 -11.60 -0.95
N LYS A 356 -18.62 -10.80 -1.21
CA LYS A 356 -19.96 -11.01 -0.62
C LYS A 356 -20.69 -12.12 -1.38
N ALA A 357 -21.49 -12.92 -0.68
CA ALA A 357 -22.33 -13.96 -1.30
C ALA A 357 -23.19 -13.40 -2.43
N GLU A 358 -23.78 -12.22 -2.20
CA GLU A 358 -24.60 -11.50 -3.17
C GLU A 358 -23.86 -11.21 -4.50
N ALA A 359 -22.57 -10.86 -4.43
CA ALA A 359 -21.76 -10.57 -5.63
C ALA A 359 -21.55 -11.84 -6.48
N VAL A 360 -21.37 -12.99 -5.84
CA VAL A 360 -21.21 -14.29 -6.52
C VAL A 360 -22.52 -14.70 -7.18
N ILE A 361 -23.63 -14.63 -6.43
CA ILE A 361 -24.97 -14.99 -6.95
C ILE A 361 -25.34 -14.08 -8.14
N LYS A 362 -25.22 -12.76 -7.97
CA LYS A 362 -25.47 -11.79 -9.06
C LYS A 362 -24.61 -12.08 -10.29
N GLY A 363 -23.33 -12.42 -10.10
CA GLY A 363 -22.42 -12.72 -11.20
C GLY A 363 -22.86 -13.96 -11.98
N LEU A 364 -23.17 -15.05 -11.30
CA LEU A 364 -23.62 -16.29 -11.94
C LEU A 364 -24.98 -16.13 -12.64
N VAL A 365 -25.91 -15.38 -12.05
CA VAL A 365 -27.21 -15.07 -12.67
C VAL A 365 -27.05 -14.20 -13.92
N ILE A 366 -26.19 -13.16 -13.87
CA ILE A 366 -25.90 -12.35 -15.05
C ILE A 366 -25.25 -13.20 -16.13
N GLY A 367 -24.29 -14.08 -15.78
CA GLY A 367 -23.70 -15.03 -16.70
C GLY A 367 -24.74 -15.96 -17.35
N MET A 368 -25.67 -16.48 -16.58
CA MET A 368 -26.80 -17.29 -17.09
C MET A 368 -27.65 -16.51 -18.12
N VAL A 369 -27.98 -15.25 -17.81
CA VAL A 369 -28.77 -14.40 -18.74
C VAL A 369 -27.98 -14.16 -20.02
N LEU A 370 -26.67 -13.85 -19.93
CA LEU A 370 -25.81 -13.66 -21.09
C LEU A 370 -25.72 -14.93 -21.96
N ILE A 371 -25.48 -16.09 -21.33
CA ILE A 371 -25.44 -17.37 -22.02
C ILE A 371 -26.77 -17.63 -22.74
N SER A 372 -27.89 -17.42 -22.01
CA SER A 372 -29.23 -17.63 -22.58
C SER A 372 -29.53 -16.68 -23.74
N ALA A 373 -29.09 -15.42 -23.64
CA ALA A 373 -29.25 -14.44 -24.72
C ALA A 373 -28.44 -14.86 -25.95
N VAL A 374 -27.14 -15.14 -25.80
CA VAL A 374 -26.27 -15.55 -26.91
C VAL A 374 -26.78 -16.83 -27.57
N THR A 375 -27.12 -17.84 -26.80
CA THR A 375 -27.60 -19.12 -27.34
C THR A 375 -28.99 -19.05 -27.98
N ASN A 376 -29.76 -17.98 -27.77
CA ASN A 376 -30.98 -17.75 -28.51
C ASN A 376 -30.73 -17.15 -29.91
N PHE A 377 -29.60 -16.47 -30.14
CA PHE A 377 -29.25 -15.94 -31.45
C PHE A 377 -28.46 -16.94 -32.31
N PHE A 378 -27.81 -17.93 -31.68
CA PHE A 378 -26.95 -18.93 -32.35
C PHE A 378 -27.47 -20.33 -32.05
N ASP A 379 -28.28 -20.90 -32.90
CA ASP A 379 -28.92 -22.20 -32.70
C ASP A 379 -27.93 -23.35 -32.50
N ASP A 380 -26.77 -23.29 -33.17
CA ASP A 380 -25.70 -24.29 -33.05
C ASP A 380 -25.10 -24.38 -31.63
N TRP A 381 -25.28 -23.34 -30.79
CA TRP A 381 -24.80 -23.29 -29.42
C TRP A 381 -25.89 -23.57 -28.38
N ARG A 382 -27.13 -23.77 -28.85
CA ARG A 382 -28.30 -24.01 -27.99
C ARG A 382 -28.58 -25.49 -27.78
N TYR A 383 -27.80 -26.11 -26.90
CA TYR A 383 -27.99 -27.55 -26.61
C TYR A 383 -29.15 -27.84 -25.63
N SER A 384 -29.20 -27.12 -24.49
CA SER A 384 -30.26 -27.30 -23.50
C SER A 384 -30.36 -26.09 -22.56
N LYS A 385 -31.56 -25.47 -22.49
CA LYS A 385 -31.86 -24.41 -21.51
C LYS A 385 -31.83 -24.93 -20.09
N ALA A 386 -32.23 -26.16 -19.88
CA ALA A 386 -32.22 -26.81 -18.56
C ALA A 386 -30.79 -26.97 -18.03
N LEU A 387 -29.81 -27.36 -18.86
CA LEU A 387 -28.40 -27.45 -18.46
C LEU A 387 -27.80 -26.10 -18.07
N ILE A 388 -28.23 -25.01 -18.70
CA ILE A 388 -27.79 -23.66 -18.32
C ILE A 388 -28.34 -23.30 -16.91
N LEU A 389 -29.62 -23.55 -16.67
CA LEU A 389 -30.26 -23.30 -15.36
C LEU A 389 -29.66 -24.19 -14.26
N LEU A 390 -29.58 -25.49 -14.50
CA LEU A 390 -29.01 -26.46 -13.54
C LEU A 390 -27.52 -26.18 -13.28
N GLY A 391 -26.75 -25.84 -14.34
CA GLY A 391 -25.35 -25.46 -14.22
C GLY A 391 -25.16 -24.18 -13.39
N THR A 392 -26.06 -23.21 -13.54
CA THR A 392 -26.05 -22.01 -12.69
C THR A 392 -26.36 -22.34 -11.24
N GLY A 393 -27.39 -23.16 -10.99
CA GLY A 393 -27.74 -23.64 -9.65
C GLY A 393 -26.60 -24.41 -8.99
N TRP A 394 -25.97 -25.32 -9.73
CA TRP A 394 -24.76 -26.02 -9.29
C TRP A 394 -23.62 -25.08 -8.96
N GLY A 395 -23.37 -24.09 -9.85
CA GLY A 395 -22.34 -23.08 -9.65
C GLY A 395 -22.56 -22.28 -8.36
N ILE A 396 -23.80 -21.83 -8.12
CA ILE A 396 -24.14 -21.14 -6.87
C ILE A 396 -23.87 -22.05 -5.67
N ALA A 397 -24.39 -23.27 -5.68
CA ALA A 397 -24.24 -24.20 -4.57
C ALA A 397 -22.79 -24.58 -4.29
N SER A 398 -22.03 -24.94 -5.33
CA SER A 398 -20.64 -25.40 -5.18
C SER A 398 -19.69 -24.26 -4.81
N ILE A 399 -19.79 -23.09 -5.50
CA ILE A 399 -18.89 -21.94 -5.26
C ILE A 399 -19.18 -21.31 -3.90
N LEU A 400 -20.44 -21.11 -3.52
CA LEU A 400 -20.76 -20.62 -2.18
C LEU A 400 -20.44 -21.67 -1.11
N GLY A 401 -20.72 -22.94 -1.37
CA GLY A 401 -20.48 -24.03 -0.42
C GLY A 401 -19.03 -24.08 0.04
N TRP A 402 -18.07 -24.18 -0.91
CA TRP A 402 -16.66 -24.25 -0.54
C TRP A 402 -16.16 -22.95 0.13
N ARG A 403 -16.67 -21.78 -0.31
CA ARG A 403 -16.30 -20.50 0.31
C ARG A 403 -16.84 -20.36 1.73
N LEU A 404 -18.05 -20.84 1.99
CA LEU A 404 -18.61 -20.87 3.34
C LEU A 404 -17.83 -21.83 4.26
N VAL A 405 -17.43 -22.99 3.75
CA VAL A 405 -16.56 -23.93 4.50
C VAL A 405 -15.22 -23.29 4.82
N ALA A 406 -14.59 -22.64 3.85
CA ALA A 406 -13.33 -21.91 4.06
C ALA A 406 -13.51 -20.76 5.08
N GLN A 407 -14.62 -20.02 5.00
CA GLN A 407 -14.95 -18.94 5.92
C GLN A 407 -15.15 -19.47 7.35
N LEU A 408 -15.87 -20.57 7.49
CA LEU A 408 -16.08 -21.22 8.79
C LEU A 408 -14.75 -21.67 9.41
N GLY A 409 -13.87 -22.28 8.61
CA GLY A 409 -12.55 -22.72 9.06
C GLY A 409 -11.62 -21.58 9.46
N GLN A 410 -11.64 -20.45 8.72
CA GLN A 410 -10.77 -19.30 9.00
C GLN A 410 -11.31 -18.35 10.08
N TYR A 411 -12.61 -18.12 10.10
CA TYR A 411 -13.21 -17.03 10.89
C TYR A 411 -14.29 -17.49 11.86
N GLY A 412 -14.67 -18.77 11.85
CA GLY A 412 -15.68 -19.34 12.74
C GLY A 412 -17.11 -18.80 12.52
N ASN A 413 -17.39 -18.24 11.33
CA ASN A 413 -18.71 -17.73 10.95
C ASN A 413 -19.08 -18.13 9.51
N LEU A 414 -20.37 -18.09 9.17
CA LEU A 414 -20.89 -18.41 7.84
C LEU A 414 -21.26 -17.17 7.01
N ARG A 415 -20.82 -15.95 7.41
CA ARG A 415 -21.16 -14.71 6.73
C ARG A 415 -20.04 -14.30 5.77
N LEU A 416 -20.20 -14.60 4.49
CA LEU A 416 -19.24 -14.20 3.47
C LEU A 416 -19.17 -12.68 3.32
N GLY A 417 -17.95 -12.14 3.37
CA GLY A 417 -17.69 -10.70 3.23
C GLY A 417 -17.88 -9.88 4.51
N GLU A 418 -18.44 -10.46 5.57
CA GLU A 418 -18.44 -9.84 6.89
C GLU A 418 -17.26 -10.38 7.71
N HIS A 419 -16.40 -9.48 8.17
CA HIS A 419 -15.48 -9.79 9.24
C HIS A 419 -16.18 -9.57 10.59
N ARG A 420 -15.71 -10.24 11.64
CA ARG A 420 -16.02 -9.80 13.00
C ARG A 420 -15.60 -8.33 13.08
N THR A 421 -16.52 -7.46 13.52
CA THR A 421 -16.16 -6.08 13.85
C THR A 421 -14.94 -6.12 14.74
N LYS A 422 -13.88 -5.43 14.37
CA LYS A 422 -12.65 -5.41 15.15
C LYS A 422 -12.95 -4.85 16.54
N ARG A 423 -12.53 -5.55 17.56
CA ARG A 423 -12.63 -5.07 18.94
C ARG A 423 -11.44 -4.17 19.24
N VAL A 424 -11.71 -2.88 19.35
CA VAL A 424 -10.69 -1.83 19.52
C VAL A 424 -10.66 -1.36 20.97
N LEU A 425 -9.46 -1.27 21.52
CA LEU A 425 -9.17 -0.63 22.80
C LEU A 425 -8.44 0.68 22.54
N ILE A 426 -8.93 1.77 23.08
CA ILE A 426 -8.29 3.08 23.00
C ILE A 426 -7.46 3.30 24.27
N VAL A 427 -6.21 3.74 24.10
CA VAL A 427 -5.32 4.12 25.20
C VAL A 427 -5.02 5.61 25.07
N ALA A 428 -5.79 6.42 25.77
CA ALA A 428 -5.73 7.88 25.73
C ALA A 428 -6.55 8.48 26.87
N GLU A 429 -6.33 9.77 27.18
CA GLU A 429 -7.21 10.55 28.05
C GLU A 429 -8.60 10.74 27.44
N ASN A 430 -9.60 11.06 28.26
CA ASN A 430 -11.00 11.07 27.88
C ASN A 430 -11.31 11.97 26.68
N GLN A 431 -10.70 13.16 26.61
CA GLN A 431 -10.92 14.09 25.51
C GLN A 431 -10.37 13.54 24.19
N GLU A 432 -9.14 13.02 24.22
CA GLU A 432 -8.49 12.40 23.06
C GLU A 432 -9.18 11.10 22.65
N ALA A 433 -9.62 10.30 23.62
CA ALA A 433 -10.39 9.09 23.36
C ALA A 433 -11.72 9.38 22.64
N SER A 434 -12.40 10.49 22.99
CA SER A 434 -13.59 10.92 22.26
C SER A 434 -13.26 11.30 20.83
N ARG A 435 -12.20 12.08 20.62
CA ARG A 435 -11.71 12.45 19.28
C ARG A 435 -11.37 11.22 18.43
N ILE A 436 -10.70 10.21 19.03
CA ILE A 436 -10.35 8.96 18.35
C ILE A 436 -11.61 8.17 17.96
N LYS A 437 -12.64 8.14 18.79
CA LYS A 437 -13.94 7.52 18.45
C LYS A 437 -14.57 8.19 17.25
N ASP A 438 -14.61 9.53 17.26
CA ASP A 438 -15.16 10.31 16.13
C ASP A 438 -14.38 10.03 14.83
N LEU A 439 -13.05 9.92 14.88
CA LEU A 439 -12.21 9.56 13.72
C LEU A 439 -12.51 8.15 13.18
N ILE A 440 -12.73 7.15 14.08
CA ILE A 440 -13.10 5.79 13.68
C ILE A 440 -14.45 5.80 12.94
N ASP A 441 -15.42 6.55 13.46
CA ASP A 441 -16.76 6.64 12.88
C ASP A 441 -16.74 7.39 11.54
N LEU A 442 -16.00 8.49 11.44
CA LEU A 442 -15.84 9.28 10.21
C LEU A 442 -15.11 8.46 9.11
N ALA A 443 -14.10 7.68 9.49
CA ALA A 443 -13.36 6.81 8.58
C ALA A 443 -14.16 5.54 8.21
N LYS A 444 -15.36 5.34 8.75
CA LYS A 444 -16.23 4.15 8.52
C LYS A 444 -15.47 2.83 8.71
N VAL A 445 -14.64 2.76 9.73
CA VAL A 445 -13.90 1.53 10.06
C VAL A 445 -14.86 0.54 10.72
N ASP A 446 -14.89 -0.71 10.23
CA ASP A 446 -15.67 -1.80 10.85
C ASP A 446 -15.04 -2.19 12.20
N ALA A 447 -15.20 -1.34 13.21
CA ALA A 447 -14.62 -1.51 14.53
C ALA A 447 -15.64 -1.21 15.63
N THR A 448 -15.52 -1.92 16.74
CA THR A 448 -16.30 -1.64 17.97
C THR A 448 -15.32 -1.27 19.08
N VAL A 449 -15.40 -0.07 19.59
CA VAL A 449 -14.62 0.36 20.75
C VAL A 449 -15.15 -0.37 21.98
N VAL A 450 -14.31 -1.25 22.56
CA VAL A 450 -14.69 -2.09 23.70
C VAL A 450 -14.28 -1.51 25.05
N GLY A 451 -13.46 -0.45 25.05
CA GLY A 451 -13.04 0.25 26.25
C GLY A 451 -12.05 1.36 25.97
N VAL A 452 -11.82 2.17 26.98
CA VAL A 452 -10.78 3.20 27.03
C VAL A 452 -9.92 2.93 28.24
N LEU A 453 -8.59 2.94 28.07
CA LEU A 453 -7.62 2.90 29.17
C LEU A 453 -7.03 4.30 29.34
N ASN A 454 -7.07 4.78 30.58
CA ASN A 454 -6.52 6.08 30.99
C ASN A 454 -5.71 5.90 32.26
N GLU A 455 -4.63 6.67 32.49
CA GLU A 455 -3.83 6.59 33.71
C GLU A 455 -4.58 7.10 34.95
N GLU A 456 -5.48 8.05 34.77
CA GLU A 456 -6.22 8.74 35.86
C GLU A 456 -7.62 8.17 36.15
N ALA A 457 -8.03 7.08 35.49
CA ALA A 457 -9.44 6.77 35.38
C ALA A 457 -10.15 6.23 36.60
N ASN A 458 -11.14 7.00 37.04
CA ASN A 458 -12.34 6.47 37.72
C ASN A 458 -13.39 5.89 36.74
N ASP A 459 -13.32 6.21 35.47
CA ASP A 459 -14.31 5.84 34.43
C ASP A 459 -13.78 4.92 33.32
N GLY A 460 -12.54 4.45 33.39
CA GLY A 460 -11.91 3.57 32.39
C GLY A 460 -12.02 2.08 32.72
N VAL A 461 -11.71 1.21 31.74
CA VAL A 461 -11.74 -0.25 31.89
C VAL A 461 -10.57 -0.77 32.75
N GLY A 462 -9.59 0.09 33.11
CA GLY A 462 -8.41 -0.26 33.89
C GLY A 462 -7.24 0.69 33.71
N LYS A 463 -6.12 0.41 34.39
CA LYS A 463 -4.87 1.16 34.26
C LYS A 463 -3.98 0.58 33.15
N LEU A 464 -3.04 1.37 32.64
CA LEU A 464 -2.07 0.96 31.64
C LEU A 464 -1.22 -0.26 32.08
N THR A 465 -1.00 -0.41 33.35
CA THR A 465 -0.33 -1.57 33.98
C THR A 465 -1.08 -2.89 33.74
N ASP A 466 -2.40 -2.85 33.60
CA ASP A 466 -3.26 -4.01 33.39
C ASP A 466 -3.58 -4.29 31.92
N LEU A 467 -2.99 -3.53 30.99
CA LEU A 467 -3.26 -3.59 29.56
C LEU A 467 -3.33 -5.03 29.01
N GLN A 468 -2.38 -5.90 29.35
CA GLN A 468 -2.37 -7.29 28.86
C GLN A 468 -3.58 -8.11 29.36
N LYS A 469 -3.99 -7.90 30.62
CA LYS A 469 -5.18 -8.56 31.18
C LYS A 469 -6.45 -8.07 30.50
N VAL A 470 -6.58 -6.75 30.32
CA VAL A 470 -7.72 -6.12 29.64
C VAL A 470 -7.84 -6.62 28.20
N VAL A 471 -6.73 -6.69 27.46
CA VAL A 471 -6.69 -7.22 26.10
C VAL A 471 -7.18 -8.68 26.04
N GLN A 472 -6.81 -9.50 27.03
CA GLN A 472 -7.23 -10.90 27.09
C GLN A 472 -8.72 -11.04 27.46
N VAL A 473 -9.18 -10.34 28.49
CA VAL A 473 -10.57 -10.40 28.97
C VAL A 473 -11.54 -9.86 27.94
N LEU A 474 -11.23 -8.72 27.33
CA LEU A 474 -12.06 -8.08 26.33
C LEU A 474 -11.85 -8.63 24.91
N ASN A 475 -10.92 -9.58 24.72
CA ASN A 475 -10.58 -10.16 23.43
C ASN A 475 -10.31 -9.08 22.36
N VAL A 476 -9.43 -8.11 22.73
CA VAL A 476 -9.06 -6.97 21.90
C VAL A 476 -8.23 -7.43 20.70
N GLN A 477 -8.54 -6.93 19.53
CA GLN A 477 -7.83 -7.23 18.28
C GLN A 477 -6.95 -6.07 17.81
N GLU A 478 -7.27 -4.85 18.24
CA GLU A 478 -6.54 -3.65 17.84
C GLU A 478 -6.48 -2.66 19.01
N ILE A 479 -5.29 -2.09 19.25
CA ILE A 479 -5.07 -1.03 20.24
C ILE A 479 -4.74 0.25 19.49
N ILE A 480 -5.41 1.34 19.86
CA ILE A 480 -5.15 2.67 19.31
C ILE A 480 -4.62 3.56 20.42
N PHE A 481 -3.40 4.06 20.26
CA PHE A 481 -2.76 4.99 21.18
C PHE A 481 -3.01 6.44 20.76
N GLY A 482 -3.40 7.29 21.70
CA GLY A 482 -3.44 8.74 21.50
C GLY A 482 -2.07 9.36 21.74
N GLY A 483 -1.47 9.94 20.70
CA GLY A 483 -0.13 10.54 20.76
C GLY A 483 -0.07 11.88 21.51
N ALA A 484 -1.22 12.45 21.91
CA ALA A 484 -1.25 13.70 22.68
C ALA A 484 -0.81 13.51 24.15
N ASN A 485 -1.02 12.33 24.71
CA ASN A 485 -0.86 12.06 26.15
C ASN A 485 0.16 10.98 26.47
N LEU A 486 0.59 10.22 25.48
CA LEU A 486 1.57 9.13 25.64
C LEU A 486 2.88 9.49 24.95
N SER A 487 4.00 9.27 25.62
CA SER A 487 5.31 9.41 25.01
C SER A 487 5.53 8.34 23.93
N ASN A 488 6.28 8.64 22.89
CA ASN A 488 6.68 7.64 21.90
C ASN A 488 7.47 6.50 22.54
N LYS A 489 8.29 6.79 23.56
CA LYS A 489 9.03 5.81 24.34
C LYS A 489 8.11 4.80 25.01
N ASP A 490 7.01 5.25 25.63
CA ASP A 490 6.04 4.37 26.26
C ASP A 490 5.30 3.52 25.22
N ILE A 491 4.84 4.14 24.13
CA ILE A 491 4.20 3.44 23.02
C ILE A 491 5.12 2.35 22.47
N ILE A 492 6.39 2.67 22.17
CA ILE A 492 7.38 1.71 21.66
C ILE A 492 7.60 0.59 22.70
N SER A 493 7.71 0.93 23.99
CA SER A 493 7.90 -0.06 25.04
C SER A 493 6.74 -1.05 25.14
N ILE A 494 5.51 -0.56 24.98
CA ILE A 494 4.28 -1.39 25.01
C ILE A 494 4.23 -2.29 23.78
N ILE A 495 4.50 -1.77 22.60
CA ILE A 495 4.50 -2.52 21.35
C ILE A 495 5.55 -3.63 21.38
N CYS A 496 6.72 -3.38 21.96
CA CYS A 496 7.83 -4.33 22.08
C CYS A 496 7.64 -5.36 23.20
N LYS A 497 6.66 -5.20 24.10
CA LYS A 497 6.41 -6.17 25.18
C LYS A 497 6.08 -7.55 24.61
N ARG A 498 6.51 -8.60 25.30
CA ARG A 498 6.13 -9.97 24.94
C ARG A 498 4.67 -10.22 25.33
N TRP A 499 3.86 -10.54 24.33
CA TRP A 499 2.46 -10.86 24.51
C TRP A 499 2.27 -12.38 24.71
N ASN A 500 1.44 -12.76 25.68
CA ASN A 500 1.19 -14.19 26.01
C ASN A 500 0.36 -14.93 24.95
N ARG A 501 -0.28 -14.18 24.04
CA ARG A 501 -1.05 -14.68 22.87
C ARG A 501 -0.64 -13.90 21.63
N ILE A 502 -1.35 -14.12 20.53
CA ILE A 502 -1.19 -13.31 19.31
C ILE A 502 -1.34 -11.84 19.70
N PRO A 503 -0.34 -10.98 19.45
CA PRO A 503 -0.41 -9.57 19.79
C PRO A 503 -1.56 -8.91 19.02
N PRO A 504 -2.27 -7.94 19.63
CA PRO A 504 -3.21 -7.10 18.89
C PRO A 504 -2.47 -6.27 17.86
N ALA A 505 -3.18 -5.77 16.83
CA ALA A 505 -2.63 -4.76 15.95
C ALA A 505 -2.49 -3.44 16.72
N PHE A 506 -1.40 -2.71 16.47
CA PHE A 506 -1.14 -1.43 17.13
C PHE A 506 -1.31 -0.29 16.14
N ARG A 507 -1.94 0.78 16.60
CA ARG A 507 -2.09 2.01 15.84
C ARG A 507 -1.85 3.21 16.73
N VAL A 508 -1.46 4.32 16.12
CA VAL A 508 -1.19 5.58 16.81
C VAL A 508 -1.97 6.69 16.09
N VAL A 509 -2.58 7.56 16.85
CA VAL A 509 -3.11 8.84 16.37
C VAL A 509 -2.08 9.90 16.74
N PRO A 510 -1.33 10.45 15.78
CA PRO A 510 -0.37 11.51 16.08
C PRO A 510 -1.05 12.75 16.66
N CYS A 511 -0.35 13.52 17.47
CA CYS A 511 -0.90 14.71 18.12
C CYS A 511 -1.48 15.69 17.08
N GLY A 512 -2.72 16.15 17.28
CA GLY A 512 -3.38 17.11 16.38
C GLY A 512 -3.70 16.60 14.97
N SER A 513 -3.55 15.30 14.68
CA SER A 513 -3.81 14.74 13.36
C SER A 513 -5.23 14.19 13.20
N ASP A 514 -5.76 14.20 11.96
CA ASP A 514 -7.07 13.67 11.59
C ASP A 514 -6.98 12.26 10.99
N PHE A 515 -5.93 11.50 11.32
CA PHE A 515 -5.69 10.17 10.81
C PHE A 515 -5.10 9.25 11.87
N ILE A 516 -5.27 7.95 11.66
CA ILE A 516 -4.77 6.88 12.52
C ILE A 516 -3.76 6.06 11.71
N ILE A 517 -2.53 5.95 12.18
CA ILE A 517 -1.43 5.22 11.51
C ILE A 517 -1.14 3.90 12.22
N GLY A 518 -0.81 2.87 11.47
CA GLY A 518 -0.31 1.61 12.01
C GLY A 518 0.16 0.66 10.93
N SER A 519 0.66 -0.50 11.35
CA SER A 519 0.98 -1.61 10.48
C SER A 519 0.48 -2.90 11.11
N SER A 520 -0.16 -3.73 10.31
CA SER A 520 -0.71 -5.02 10.78
C SER A 520 0.22 -6.19 10.49
N ASP A 521 1.23 -6.04 9.63
CA ASP A 521 2.15 -7.10 9.21
C ASP A 521 3.42 -6.50 8.58
N LYS A 522 4.59 -7.07 8.92
CA LYS A 522 5.92 -6.70 8.39
C LYS A 522 6.05 -6.78 6.85
N ASN A 523 5.15 -7.50 6.18
CA ASN A 523 5.16 -7.69 4.73
C ASN A 523 4.15 -6.81 4.00
N GLN A 524 3.33 -6.06 4.73
CA GLN A 524 2.40 -5.10 4.16
C GLN A 524 2.88 -3.68 4.48
N PRO A 525 2.65 -2.71 3.58
CA PRO A 525 2.88 -1.31 3.90
C PRO A 525 2.03 -0.93 5.11
N GLY A 526 2.45 0.08 5.86
CA GLY A 526 1.66 0.65 6.94
C GLY A 526 0.28 1.05 6.43
N ASP A 527 -0.71 0.89 7.27
CA ASP A 527 -2.09 1.29 6.98
C ASP A 527 -2.40 2.58 7.72
N TYR A 528 -3.19 3.43 7.13
CA TYR A 528 -3.79 4.55 7.84
C TYR A 528 -5.30 4.58 7.63
N TYR A 529 -6.02 5.04 8.65
CA TYR A 529 -7.43 5.37 8.56
C TYR A 529 -7.55 6.88 8.53
N SER A 530 -8.21 7.42 7.53
CA SER A 530 -8.57 8.81 7.46
C SER A 530 -10.00 8.95 6.95
N PRO A 531 -10.69 10.04 7.23
CA PRO A 531 -12.01 10.31 6.67
C PRO A 531 -12.02 10.24 5.13
N GLU A 532 -10.87 10.53 4.50
CA GLU A 532 -10.66 10.49 3.05
C GLU A 532 -10.76 9.10 2.43
N SER A 533 -10.38 8.07 3.18
CA SER A 533 -10.48 6.68 2.69
C SER A 533 -11.93 6.25 2.43
N SER A 534 -12.90 7.05 2.88
CA SER A 534 -14.33 6.82 2.69
C SER A 534 -14.87 7.30 1.34
N TYR A 535 -14.08 7.99 0.50
CA TYR A 535 -14.55 8.47 -0.80
C TYR A 535 -14.93 7.32 -1.73
N ILE A 536 -16.21 7.30 -2.14
CA ILE A 536 -16.77 6.16 -2.85
C ILE A 536 -16.05 5.91 -4.17
N LEU A 537 -15.70 6.96 -4.93
CA LEU A 537 -15.06 6.81 -6.23
C LEU A 537 -13.64 6.19 -6.16
N LEU A 538 -12.96 6.26 -5.00
CA LEU A 538 -11.66 5.62 -4.79
C LEU A 538 -11.77 4.11 -4.53
N GLN A 539 -12.94 3.63 -4.16
CA GLN A 539 -13.16 2.21 -3.88
C GLN A 539 -13.14 1.39 -5.19
N GLN A 540 -12.48 0.25 -5.16
CA GLN A 540 -12.35 -0.63 -6.33
C GLN A 540 -13.71 -1.06 -6.91
N GLU A 541 -14.72 -1.22 -6.06
CA GLU A 541 -16.07 -1.57 -6.50
C GLU A 541 -16.71 -0.46 -7.34
N ALA A 542 -16.62 0.77 -6.88
CA ALA A 542 -17.13 1.94 -7.59
C ALA A 542 -16.40 2.16 -8.93
N GLN A 543 -15.07 1.99 -8.95
CA GLN A 543 -14.27 2.09 -10.18
C GLN A 543 -14.64 1.03 -11.21
N ARG A 544 -14.98 -0.20 -10.78
CA ARG A 544 -15.47 -1.25 -11.68
C ARG A 544 -16.85 -0.92 -12.23
N LYS A 545 -17.79 -0.50 -11.36
CA LYS A 545 -19.13 -0.07 -11.77
C LYS A 545 -19.04 1.07 -12.78
N LYS A 546 -18.16 2.04 -12.50
CA LYS A 546 -17.87 3.14 -13.42
C LYS A 546 -17.36 2.65 -14.77
N ARG A 547 -16.36 1.78 -14.78
CA ARG A 547 -15.80 1.23 -16.03
C ARG A 547 -16.83 0.42 -16.82
N LEU A 548 -17.68 -0.35 -16.14
CA LEU A 548 -18.79 -1.07 -16.78
C LEU A 548 -19.79 -0.11 -17.41
N PHE A 549 -20.14 0.97 -16.72
CA PHE A 549 -20.99 2.02 -17.27
C PHE A 549 -20.32 2.64 -18.50
N ASP A 550 -19.06 3.04 -18.40
CA ASP A 550 -18.30 3.66 -19.49
C ASP A 550 -18.30 2.77 -20.76
N LEU A 551 -18.01 1.47 -20.60
CA LEU A 551 -17.99 0.51 -21.70
C LEU A 551 -19.39 0.23 -22.25
N GLY A 552 -20.37 -0.06 -21.38
CA GLY A 552 -21.74 -0.37 -21.77
C GLY A 552 -22.42 0.79 -22.47
N PHE A 553 -22.21 2.00 -21.93
CA PHE A 553 -22.77 3.21 -22.54
C PHE A 553 -22.09 3.54 -23.89
N SER A 554 -20.78 3.31 -24.02
CA SER A 554 -20.08 3.47 -25.32
C SER A 554 -20.59 2.49 -26.37
N LEU A 555 -20.84 1.23 -26.00
CA LEU A 555 -21.44 0.24 -26.91
C LEU A 555 -22.85 0.64 -27.31
N LEU A 556 -23.66 1.11 -26.35
CA LEU A 556 -25.01 1.61 -26.63
C LEU A 556 -24.98 2.81 -27.60
N VAL A 557 -24.03 3.73 -27.41
CA VAL A 557 -23.83 4.87 -28.32
C VAL A 557 -23.42 4.39 -29.73
N ILE A 558 -22.59 3.36 -29.85
CA ILE A 558 -22.20 2.81 -31.16
C ILE A 558 -23.41 2.20 -31.86
N LEU A 559 -24.27 1.49 -31.13
CA LEU A 559 -25.46 0.83 -31.67
C LEU A 559 -26.60 1.81 -32.00
N LEU A 560 -26.86 2.76 -31.12
CA LEU A 560 -28.00 3.66 -31.18
C LEU A 560 -27.61 5.13 -31.43
N GLY A 561 -26.36 5.40 -31.78
CA GLY A 561 -25.83 6.77 -31.86
C GLY A 561 -26.57 7.69 -32.82
N LEU A 562 -27.10 7.14 -33.93
CA LEU A 562 -27.92 7.92 -34.84
C LEU A 562 -29.18 8.47 -34.17
N ILE A 563 -29.87 7.63 -33.38
CA ILE A 563 -31.07 8.03 -32.63
C ILE A 563 -30.69 9.06 -31.57
N VAL A 564 -29.62 8.80 -30.83
CA VAL A 564 -29.11 9.71 -29.80
C VAL A 564 -28.72 11.06 -30.40
N ALA A 565 -28.05 11.06 -31.55
CA ALA A 565 -27.62 12.27 -32.25
C ALA A 565 -28.82 13.12 -32.69
N ILE A 566 -29.89 12.50 -33.23
CA ILE A 566 -31.12 13.20 -33.63
C ILE A 566 -31.85 13.77 -32.40
N VAL A 567 -32.08 12.94 -31.38
CA VAL A 567 -32.81 13.34 -30.16
C VAL A 567 -32.10 14.46 -29.38
N ARG A 568 -30.77 14.36 -29.28
CA ARG A 568 -29.97 15.32 -28.50
C ARG A 568 -29.34 16.43 -29.34
N ARG A 569 -29.55 16.43 -30.66
CA ARG A 569 -28.97 17.40 -31.62
C ARG A 569 -27.46 17.47 -31.54
N VAL A 570 -26.80 16.33 -31.43
CA VAL A 570 -25.34 16.17 -31.27
C VAL A 570 -24.71 15.82 -32.63
N ASN A 571 -23.47 16.28 -32.86
CA ASN A 571 -22.74 15.87 -34.03
C ASN A 571 -22.37 14.36 -33.94
N LEU A 572 -22.88 13.56 -34.88
CA LEU A 572 -22.72 12.11 -34.90
C LEU A 572 -21.25 11.68 -34.90
N GLY A 573 -20.39 12.38 -35.64
CA GLY A 573 -18.96 12.08 -35.73
C GLY A 573 -18.26 12.33 -34.39
N ARG A 574 -18.58 13.42 -33.68
CA ARG A 574 -18.03 13.71 -32.34
C ARG A 574 -18.53 12.70 -31.31
N LEU A 575 -19.78 12.28 -31.38
CA LEU A 575 -20.37 11.30 -30.48
C LEU A 575 -19.66 9.94 -30.60
N TYR A 576 -19.43 9.45 -31.83
CA TYR A 576 -18.70 8.21 -32.06
C TYR A 576 -17.22 8.32 -31.66
N ALA A 577 -16.55 9.44 -31.97
CA ALA A 577 -15.18 9.68 -31.54
C ALA A 577 -15.05 9.65 -30.01
N ALA A 578 -16.03 10.22 -29.28
CA ALA A 578 -16.08 10.15 -27.84
C ALA A 578 -16.24 8.70 -27.33
N ALA A 579 -17.20 7.93 -27.88
CA ALA A 579 -17.42 6.54 -27.51
C ALA A 579 -16.17 5.66 -27.77
N PHE A 580 -15.52 5.81 -28.90
CA PHE A 580 -14.27 5.08 -29.19
C PHE A 580 -13.14 5.48 -28.24
N ARG A 581 -12.98 6.76 -27.91
CA ARG A 581 -11.97 7.22 -26.93
C ARG A 581 -12.19 6.58 -25.55
N VAL A 582 -13.42 6.44 -25.13
CA VAL A 582 -13.78 5.79 -23.86
C VAL A 582 -13.49 4.29 -23.91
N LEU A 583 -13.77 3.60 -25.01
CA LEU A 583 -13.41 2.19 -25.19
C LEU A 583 -11.90 1.95 -25.06
N TRP A 584 -11.08 2.85 -25.60
CA TRP A 584 -9.61 2.78 -25.54
C TRP A 584 -8.98 3.24 -24.21
N GLY A 585 -9.77 3.48 -23.19
CA GLY A 585 -9.26 3.75 -21.85
C GLY A 585 -9.67 5.09 -21.24
N GLY A 586 -10.37 5.95 -21.99
CA GLY A 586 -10.99 7.15 -21.46
C GLY A 586 -12.18 6.86 -20.53
N THR A 587 -12.86 7.90 -20.11
CA THR A 587 -14.09 7.84 -19.29
C THR A 587 -15.09 8.89 -19.75
N TRP A 588 -16.40 8.63 -19.60
CA TRP A 588 -17.42 9.61 -19.94
C TRP A 588 -17.42 10.79 -18.98
N VAL A 589 -17.31 10.55 -17.70
CA VAL A 589 -17.38 11.60 -16.66
C VAL A 589 -16.21 11.44 -15.68
N LEU A 590 -15.45 12.50 -15.44
CA LEU A 590 -14.46 12.55 -14.37
C LEU A 590 -14.14 14.01 -14.02
N PRO A 591 -14.00 14.37 -12.75
CA PRO A 591 -13.47 15.65 -12.32
C PRO A 591 -12.03 15.85 -12.77
N CYS A 592 -11.64 17.09 -13.08
CA CYS A 592 -10.23 17.37 -13.41
C CYS A 592 -9.45 17.79 -12.16
N CYS A 593 -8.44 17.02 -11.83
CA CYS A 593 -7.61 17.27 -10.66
C CYS A 593 -6.40 18.18 -10.92
N HIS A 594 -6.05 18.48 -12.18
CA HIS A 594 -4.78 19.11 -12.53
C HIS A 594 -4.83 20.63 -12.84
N SER A 595 -6.01 21.25 -12.93
CA SER A 595 -6.12 22.66 -13.35
C SER A 595 -7.08 23.50 -12.49
N VAL A 596 -7.27 23.10 -11.24
CA VAL A 596 -8.20 23.77 -10.34
C VAL A 596 -7.45 24.83 -9.52
N ASN A 597 -7.92 26.08 -9.60
CA ASN A 597 -7.41 27.17 -8.75
C ASN A 597 -7.99 26.98 -7.33
N LEU A 598 -7.31 26.18 -6.49
CA LEU A 598 -7.79 25.75 -5.17
C LEU A 598 -7.94 26.92 -4.17
N THR A 599 -7.42 28.10 -4.48
CA THR A 599 -7.51 29.29 -3.63
C THR A 599 -8.94 29.84 -3.50
N GLN A 600 -9.86 29.44 -4.40
CA GLN A 600 -11.26 29.88 -4.39
C GLN A 600 -12.23 28.80 -3.88
N ALA A 601 -11.74 27.62 -3.52
CA ALA A 601 -12.56 26.53 -3.03
C ALA A 601 -12.71 26.60 -1.50
N ASP A 602 -13.84 26.07 -1.01
CA ASP A 602 -13.96 25.75 0.42
C ASP A 602 -12.80 24.78 0.80
N PRO A 603 -12.13 24.96 1.94
CA PRO A 603 -11.01 24.11 2.35
C PRO A 603 -11.32 22.61 2.29
N THR A 604 -12.55 22.21 2.66
CA THR A 604 -13.00 20.81 2.63
C THR A 604 -13.11 20.28 1.21
N ASP A 605 -13.72 21.07 0.29
CA ASP A 605 -13.89 20.66 -1.10
C ASP A 605 -12.56 20.66 -1.87
N ALA A 606 -11.69 21.65 -1.61
CA ALA A 606 -10.32 21.71 -2.15
C ALA A 606 -9.52 20.48 -1.74
N TYR A 607 -9.67 20.06 -0.50
CA TYR A 607 -9.02 18.90 0.06
C TYR A 607 -9.49 17.59 -0.59
N VAL A 608 -10.82 17.41 -0.76
CA VAL A 608 -11.39 16.22 -1.45
C VAL A 608 -10.83 16.08 -2.87
N ILE A 609 -10.80 17.17 -3.63
CA ILE A 609 -10.32 17.15 -5.02
C ILE A 609 -8.83 16.87 -5.09
N LYS A 610 -8.03 17.48 -4.22
CA LYS A 610 -6.59 17.29 -4.15
C LYS A 610 -6.25 15.85 -3.76
N THR A 611 -6.91 15.30 -2.75
CA THR A 611 -6.72 13.93 -2.29
C THR A 611 -7.11 12.91 -3.36
N PHE A 612 -8.22 13.14 -4.05
CA PHE A 612 -8.60 12.31 -5.20
C PHE A 612 -7.50 12.31 -6.27
N GLY A 613 -6.97 13.48 -6.62
CA GLY A 613 -5.89 13.61 -7.60
C GLY A 613 -4.63 12.84 -7.21
N SER A 614 -4.24 12.86 -5.94
CA SER A 614 -3.06 12.17 -5.44
C SER A 614 -3.24 10.64 -5.36
N GLN A 615 -4.40 10.18 -4.91
CA GLN A 615 -4.68 8.75 -4.71
C GLN A 615 -5.15 8.04 -5.98
N ALA A 616 -5.81 8.74 -6.89
CA ALA A 616 -6.38 8.19 -8.13
C ALA A 616 -5.44 8.30 -9.33
N ARG A 617 -4.13 8.13 -9.18
CA ARG A 617 -3.12 8.28 -10.26
C ARG A 617 -3.47 7.54 -11.54
N GLY A 618 -4.13 6.39 -11.46
CA GLY A 618 -4.61 5.63 -12.63
C GLY A 618 -5.87 6.20 -13.28
N LEU A 619 -6.66 6.98 -12.54
CA LEU A 619 -7.87 7.64 -13.03
C LEU A 619 -7.59 9.08 -13.47
N SER A 620 -6.73 9.82 -12.76
CA SER A 620 -6.40 11.21 -13.05
C SER A 620 -5.75 11.42 -14.42
N ASN A 621 -5.06 10.39 -14.94
CA ASN A 621 -4.49 10.40 -16.29
C ASN A 621 -5.47 10.00 -17.39
N LYS A 622 -6.71 9.63 -17.07
CA LYS A 622 -7.72 9.30 -18.07
C LYS A 622 -8.33 10.58 -18.65
N GLN A 623 -8.42 10.64 -19.96
CA GLN A 623 -9.14 11.71 -20.63
C GLN A 623 -10.65 11.53 -20.39
N SER A 624 -11.29 12.48 -19.72
CA SER A 624 -12.75 12.52 -19.57
C SER A 624 -13.40 13.30 -20.72
N ILE A 625 -14.58 12.85 -21.12
CA ILE A 625 -15.41 13.56 -22.10
C ILE A 625 -16.11 14.73 -21.41
N PHE A 626 -16.67 14.50 -20.24
CA PHE A 626 -17.40 15.50 -19.46
C PHE A 626 -16.80 15.68 -18.08
N ARG A 627 -16.84 16.92 -17.59
CA ARG A 627 -16.57 17.26 -16.18
C ARG A 627 -17.88 17.64 -15.50
N PRO A 628 -18.13 17.13 -14.27
CA PRO A 628 -19.37 17.44 -13.55
C PRO A 628 -19.63 18.96 -13.44
N SER A 629 -18.65 19.72 -12.95
CA SER A 629 -18.74 21.17 -12.78
C SER A 629 -18.98 21.95 -14.09
N VAL A 630 -18.33 21.53 -15.19
CA VAL A 630 -18.49 22.17 -16.52
C VAL A 630 -19.87 21.89 -17.10
N VAL A 631 -20.36 20.65 -16.97
CA VAL A 631 -21.67 20.24 -17.49
C VAL A 631 -22.81 21.04 -16.87
N VAL A 632 -22.75 21.30 -15.55
CA VAL A 632 -23.77 22.11 -14.85
C VAL A 632 -23.46 23.61 -14.87
N ARG A 633 -22.42 24.03 -15.61
CA ARG A 633 -22.00 25.44 -15.71
C ARG A 633 -21.73 26.10 -14.36
N ALA A 634 -21.25 25.33 -13.40
CA ALA A 634 -20.85 25.85 -12.09
C ALA A 634 -19.58 26.69 -12.19
N GLN A 635 -19.49 27.79 -11.43
CA GLN A 635 -18.33 28.69 -11.40
C GLN A 635 -17.83 28.90 -9.97
N GLY A 636 -16.56 29.25 -9.82
CA GLY A 636 -15.96 29.56 -8.52
C GLY A 636 -16.03 28.40 -7.53
N SER A 637 -16.38 28.67 -6.29
CA SER A 637 -16.48 27.68 -5.21
C SER A 637 -17.54 26.59 -5.51
N LEU A 638 -18.61 26.92 -6.22
CA LEU A 638 -19.64 25.96 -6.58
C LEU A 638 -19.12 24.88 -7.53
N ALA A 639 -18.19 25.20 -8.43
CA ALA A 639 -17.57 24.23 -9.32
C ALA A 639 -16.79 23.17 -8.52
N HIS A 640 -16.03 23.61 -7.54
CA HIS A 640 -15.26 22.72 -6.66
C HIS A 640 -16.15 21.83 -5.83
N ARG A 641 -17.23 22.39 -5.29
CA ARG A 641 -18.22 21.63 -4.51
C ARG A 641 -18.91 20.54 -5.33
N VAL A 642 -19.27 20.82 -6.58
CA VAL A 642 -19.86 19.81 -7.49
C VAL A 642 -18.89 18.66 -7.77
N ASP A 643 -17.63 18.97 -8.07
CA ASP A 643 -16.62 17.96 -8.35
C ASP A 643 -16.27 17.14 -7.08
N ALA A 644 -16.20 17.79 -5.91
CA ALA A 644 -15.97 17.11 -4.63
C ALA A 644 -17.14 16.16 -4.25
N LEU A 645 -18.38 16.59 -4.42
CA LEU A 645 -19.57 15.76 -4.19
C LEU A 645 -19.60 14.55 -5.12
N TYR A 646 -19.21 14.72 -6.39
CA TYR A 646 -19.13 13.60 -7.33
C TYR A 646 -18.09 12.55 -6.88
N ILE A 647 -16.95 12.97 -6.35
CA ILE A 647 -15.90 12.06 -5.85
C ILE A 647 -16.39 11.35 -4.58
N ARG A 648 -16.95 12.11 -3.64
CA ARG A 648 -17.34 11.63 -2.32
C ARG A 648 -18.52 10.67 -2.35
N ASP A 649 -19.57 11.03 -3.11
CA ASP A 649 -20.88 10.37 -3.06
C ASP A 649 -21.20 9.62 -4.38
N TYR A 650 -20.17 9.25 -5.14
CA TYR A 650 -20.30 8.67 -6.47
C TYR A 650 -21.32 7.53 -6.58
N THR A 651 -22.21 7.64 -7.56
CA THR A 651 -23.09 6.57 -8.04
C THR A 651 -23.09 6.52 -9.57
N VAL A 652 -23.39 5.36 -10.16
CA VAL A 652 -23.52 5.21 -11.64
C VAL A 652 -24.62 6.12 -12.21
N TRP A 653 -25.64 6.45 -11.43
CA TRP A 653 -26.70 7.39 -11.82
C TRP A 653 -26.15 8.81 -12.02
N MET A 654 -25.11 9.20 -11.28
CA MET A 654 -24.46 10.49 -11.51
C MET A 654 -23.76 10.51 -12.88
N ASP A 655 -23.10 9.42 -13.29
CA ASP A 655 -22.54 9.31 -14.64
C ASP A 655 -23.61 9.48 -15.71
N LEU A 656 -24.72 8.76 -15.59
CA LEU A 656 -25.84 8.85 -16.54
C LEU A 656 -26.38 10.28 -16.60
N HIS A 657 -26.57 10.92 -15.45
CA HIS A 657 -27.06 12.30 -15.35
C HIS A 657 -26.12 13.30 -16.03
N TYR A 658 -24.82 13.27 -15.71
CA TYR A 658 -23.84 14.19 -16.30
C TYR A 658 -23.61 13.93 -17.80
N VAL A 659 -23.60 12.69 -18.23
CA VAL A 659 -23.54 12.36 -19.66
C VAL A 659 -24.76 12.88 -20.39
N TRP A 660 -25.96 12.68 -19.83
CA TRP A 660 -27.19 13.16 -20.44
C TRP A 660 -27.24 14.69 -20.57
N LEU A 661 -26.84 15.41 -19.52
CA LEU A 661 -26.77 16.88 -19.55
C LEU A 661 -25.64 17.40 -20.44
N GLY A 662 -24.50 16.72 -20.48
CA GLY A 662 -23.32 17.13 -21.26
C GLY A 662 -23.42 16.86 -22.76
N MET A 663 -24.25 15.89 -23.18
CA MET A 663 -24.37 15.50 -24.59
C MET A 663 -24.55 16.66 -25.59
N PRO A 664 -25.39 17.67 -25.35
CA PRO A 664 -25.51 18.78 -26.27
C PRO A 664 -24.24 19.62 -26.47
N GLN A 665 -23.21 19.39 -25.64
CA GLN A 665 -21.92 20.08 -25.75
C GLN A 665 -20.94 19.36 -26.71
N LEU A 666 -21.23 18.12 -27.11
CA LEU A 666 -20.52 17.36 -28.13
C LEU A 666 -20.88 17.82 -29.54
#